data_11dc3f98d770d722546e3c17556d7ad0
#
_entry.id   11dc3f98d770d722546e3c17556d7ad0
#
_cell.length_a   1.000
_cell.length_b   1.000
_cell.length_c   1.000
_cell.angle_alpha   90.00
_cell.angle_beta   90.00
_cell.angle_gamma   90.00
#
_symmetry.space_group_name_H-M   'P 1'
#
loop_
_entity.id
_entity.type
_entity.pdbx_description
1 polymer ?
#
loop_
_entity_poly.entity_id
_entity_poly.type
_entity_poly.pdbx_seq_one_letter_code
_entity_poly.pdbx_strand_id
1 'polypeptide(L)'
;QAARVKDFMNYQITEVMEEFDPDMDQLLFYLPLSGSTFKKVYFDEARQRAVSKFIPAQDLVVPYSASDLQTAPRVTHVLRMNANEVRKLQVSGFYRDIELTKYDQENDTVRQKVDEIQGTSKSYTDDVYTILEMHIDLDIEGFEDMSPEGEPTGIALPYIVSIDEGSGQILSIRRNFEEGADLARKQQYFVHYKFMPGLGFYGFGLIHMIGGLGRAATSILRQLIDAGTLANLPAGFKARGVRVRDNDEPLQPGEWRDVDAPGGDLRNALVPLPYKEPSATLAQLLAALVEGGRRFASLADQQTADANGQAPVGTTVALLERGMKVMSAIHKRLHYAQKQEFRILARIFRDNLPQEYPYDVQGGNRTIYAEDFDSRVDVIPVSDPNIFSMAQRVTLAQTQLQLAQSNPQIHNLHAAYRRMYLALEVQNIEEILPPPPRPQPLDPAVETARALMGALLNTFPDQDHDAHIRMHLMFMKTPLVMTSPQVMGVFYSHVLEHVSQKARKAVMDEIQGVIEQAQTQAAAGALDPVAVQQQIMQVQQSMQDPAQMEKLIAMQIETIMKEIIPQMMPQGNDPMSDPLVQIRMQELALKQQDQQRKAADDEVQLNLERMKLQQRSASDAARIESQEEIAAQRDATNRERIDVQRQKMFMG
;
A
#
# COMPACT_ATOMS: atom_id res chain seq x y z
N GLN A 1 5.22 1.66 18.93
CA GLN A 1 5.89 2.32 17.82
C GLN A 1 4.99 2.36 16.57
N ALA A 2 4.74 1.26 15.86
CA ALA A 2 3.96 1.23 14.59
C ALA A 2 2.56 1.86 14.70
N ALA A 3 1.84 1.65 15.82
CA ALA A 3 0.54 2.28 16.03
C ALA A 3 0.65 3.81 16.17
N ARG A 4 1.65 4.31 16.91
CA ARG A 4 1.89 5.75 17.03
C ARG A 4 2.23 6.39 15.69
N VAL A 5 3.14 5.78 14.91
CA VAL A 5 3.50 6.25 13.56
C VAL A 5 2.27 6.30 12.65
N LYS A 6 1.44 5.24 12.64
CA LYS A 6 0.20 5.20 11.85
C LYS A 6 -0.73 6.35 12.23
N ASP A 7 -1.01 6.53 13.52
CA ASP A 7 -1.94 7.53 14.00
C ASP A 7 -1.43 8.96 13.71
N PHE A 8 -0.13 9.19 13.88
CA PHE A 8 0.50 10.47 13.56
C PHE A 8 0.50 10.75 12.05
N MET A 9 0.84 9.78 11.21
CA MET A 9 0.80 9.94 9.75
C MET A 9 -0.62 10.27 9.26
N ASN A 10 -1.63 9.59 9.81
CA ASN A 10 -3.02 9.92 9.50
C ASN A 10 -3.35 11.36 9.90
N TYR A 11 -3.01 11.77 11.12
CA TYR A 11 -3.24 13.13 11.59
C TYR A 11 -2.57 14.17 10.68
N GLN A 12 -1.32 13.94 10.29
CA GLN A 12 -0.61 14.86 9.40
C GLN A 12 -1.30 14.99 8.02
N ILE A 13 -1.73 13.87 7.44
CA ILE A 13 -2.33 13.85 6.09
C ILE A 13 -3.73 14.44 6.11
N THR A 14 -4.54 14.20 7.17
CA THR A 14 -5.95 14.63 7.21
C THR A 14 -6.15 16.02 7.78
N GLU A 15 -5.30 16.47 8.73
CA GLU A 15 -5.54 17.69 9.48
C GLU A 15 -4.48 18.77 9.20
N VAL A 16 -3.21 18.40 9.07
CA VAL A 16 -2.11 19.37 8.99
C VAL A 16 -1.77 19.72 7.54
N MET A 17 -1.75 18.73 6.66
CA MET A 17 -1.42 18.88 5.23
C MET A 17 -2.68 19.21 4.42
N GLU A 18 -3.20 20.45 4.55
CA GLU A 18 -4.43 20.89 3.89
C GLU A 18 -4.44 20.71 2.38
N GLU A 19 -3.25 20.77 1.75
CA GLU A 19 -3.08 20.58 0.30
C GLU A 19 -3.12 19.11 -0.14
N PHE A 20 -3.04 18.15 0.79
CA PHE A 20 -2.86 16.73 0.43
C PHE A 20 -4.02 16.19 -0.41
N ASP A 21 -5.26 16.42 0.03
CA ASP A 21 -6.46 15.93 -0.66
C ASP A 21 -6.74 16.69 -1.97
N PRO A 22 -6.72 18.05 -2.03
CA PRO A 22 -6.87 18.77 -3.29
C PRO A 22 -5.82 18.42 -4.33
N ASP A 23 -4.56 18.29 -3.93
CA ASP A 23 -3.48 17.92 -4.83
C ASP A 23 -3.57 16.45 -5.29
N MET A 24 -4.10 15.57 -4.45
CA MET A 24 -4.38 14.19 -4.83
C MET A 24 -5.55 14.10 -5.82
N ASP A 25 -6.61 14.85 -5.61
CA ASP A 25 -7.75 14.90 -6.55
C ASP A 25 -7.29 15.44 -7.92
N GLN A 26 -6.52 16.51 -7.94
CA GLN A 26 -5.91 17.03 -9.16
C GLN A 26 -5.01 15.99 -9.85
N LEU A 27 -4.19 15.28 -9.10
CA LEU A 27 -3.35 14.20 -9.61
C LEU A 27 -4.19 13.10 -10.25
N LEU A 28 -5.25 12.65 -9.57
CA LEU A 28 -6.14 11.58 -10.05
C LEU A 28 -6.91 11.99 -11.31
N PHE A 29 -7.21 13.27 -11.48
CA PHE A 29 -7.80 13.80 -12.70
C PHE A 29 -6.81 13.80 -13.87
N TYR A 30 -5.59 14.30 -13.65
CA TYR A 30 -4.58 14.41 -14.71
C TYR A 30 -3.97 13.06 -15.12
N LEU A 31 -3.84 12.14 -14.18
CA LEU A 31 -3.13 10.88 -14.39
C LEU A 31 -3.73 10.01 -15.53
N PRO A 32 -5.05 9.76 -15.59
CA PRO A 32 -5.65 9.02 -16.69
C PRO A 32 -5.46 9.71 -18.05
N LEU A 33 -5.46 11.04 -18.08
CA LEU A 33 -5.32 11.82 -19.31
C LEU A 33 -3.88 11.76 -19.82
N SER A 34 -2.92 12.20 -19.02
CA SER A 34 -1.51 12.35 -19.41
C SER A 34 -0.69 11.07 -19.32
N GLY A 35 -1.15 10.09 -18.49
CA GLY A 35 -0.45 8.83 -18.24
C GLY A 35 0.67 8.90 -17.21
N SER A 36 1.14 10.10 -16.90
CA SER A 36 2.17 10.37 -15.89
C SER A 36 1.86 11.64 -15.13
N THR A 37 2.02 11.60 -13.84
CA THR A 37 1.98 12.75 -12.95
C THR A 37 3.01 12.56 -11.84
N PHE A 38 3.35 13.63 -11.15
CA PHE A 38 4.36 13.59 -10.10
C PHE A 38 3.86 14.28 -8.86
N LYS A 39 4.42 13.91 -7.71
CA LYS A 39 4.35 14.68 -6.48
C LYS A 39 5.75 15.01 -5.99
N LYS A 40 5.93 16.21 -5.45
CA LYS A 40 7.12 16.61 -4.70
C LYS A 40 6.80 16.64 -3.23
N VAL A 41 7.56 15.89 -2.45
CA VAL A 41 7.39 15.77 -1.01
C VAL A 41 8.60 16.38 -0.34
N TYR A 42 8.40 17.42 0.46
CA TYR A 42 9.48 18.16 1.11
C TYR A 42 8.99 18.80 2.41
N PHE A 43 9.93 19.27 3.23
CA PHE A 43 9.62 20.08 4.41
C PHE A 43 9.63 21.55 4.01
N ASP A 44 8.54 22.25 4.31
CA ASP A 44 8.42 23.68 4.07
C ASP A 44 8.83 24.44 5.34
N GLU A 45 10.01 25.05 5.32
CA GLU A 45 10.54 25.80 6.45
C GLU A 45 9.71 27.05 6.79
N ALA A 46 9.04 27.65 5.80
CA ALA A 46 8.18 28.81 6.04
C ALA A 46 6.87 28.43 6.75
N ARG A 47 6.35 27.25 6.46
CA ARG A 47 5.14 26.71 7.07
C ARG A 47 5.42 25.78 8.25
N GLN A 48 6.68 25.39 8.46
CA GLN A 48 7.12 24.46 9.51
C GLN A 48 6.38 23.12 9.48
N ARG A 49 6.10 22.61 8.28
CA ARG A 49 5.41 21.34 8.08
C ARG A 49 5.84 20.63 6.80
N ALA A 50 5.59 19.32 6.74
CA ALA A 50 5.74 18.56 5.50
C ALA A 50 4.67 18.97 4.48
N VAL A 51 5.03 18.96 3.21
CA VAL A 51 4.18 19.33 2.07
C VAL A 51 4.31 18.25 1.00
N SER A 52 3.19 17.85 0.42
CA SER A 52 3.16 16.93 -0.74
C SER A 52 2.39 17.58 -1.88
N LYS A 53 3.12 18.17 -2.83
CA LYS A 53 2.57 18.99 -3.89
C LYS A 53 2.52 18.27 -5.23
N PHE A 54 1.39 18.40 -5.91
CA PHE A 54 1.20 17.90 -7.28
C PHE A 54 2.08 18.64 -8.29
N ILE A 55 2.66 17.90 -9.24
CA ILE A 55 3.44 18.43 -10.36
C ILE A 55 2.93 17.76 -11.64
N PRO A 56 2.46 18.55 -12.63
CA PRO A 56 2.09 18.03 -13.94
C PRO A 56 3.34 17.53 -14.70
N ALA A 57 3.14 16.58 -15.62
CA ALA A 57 4.23 15.94 -16.33
C ALA A 57 5.12 16.90 -17.13
N GLN A 58 4.57 18.02 -17.57
CA GLN A 58 5.29 19.06 -18.33
C GLN A 58 6.29 19.85 -17.49
N ASP A 59 6.09 19.92 -16.16
CA ASP A 59 6.93 20.68 -15.25
C ASP A 59 8.03 19.83 -14.59
N LEU A 60 8.12 18.54 -14.92
CA LEU A 60 9.22 17.66 -14.48
C LEU A 60 9.97 17.10 -15.69
N VAL A 61 11.21 17.51 -15.85
CA VAL A 61 12.04 17.16 -17.01
C VAL A 61 13.17 16.23 -16.58
N VAL A 62 13.32 15.13 -17.31
CA VAL A 62 14.37 14.12 -17.10
C VAL A 62 15.15 13.89 -18.40
N PRO A 63 16.39 13.39 -18.36
CA PRO A 63 17.13 13.00 -19.55
C PRO A 63 16.41 11.90 -20.34
N TYR A 64 16.59 11.88 -21.65
CA TYR A 64 15.97 10.89 -22.53
C TYR A 64 16.35 9.42 -22.14
N SER A 65 17.56 9.23 -21.62
CA SER A 65 18.05 7.92 -21.16
C SER A 65 17.50 7.46 -19.82
N ALA A 66 16.76 8.31 -19.09
CA ALA A 66 16.24 7.95 -17.78
C ALA A 66 15.14 6.88 -17.88
N SER A 67 15.22 5.87 -17.04
CA SER A 67 14.19 4.83 -16.89
C SER A 67 13.28 5.07 -15.69
N ASP A 68 13.82 5.63 -14.60
CA ASP A 68 13.12 5.93 -13.37
C ASP A 68 13.73 7.16 -12.65
N LEU A 69 13.05 7.64 -11.60
CA LEU A 69 13.52 8.80 -10.83
C LEU A 69 14.75 8.52 -9.96
N GLN A 70 14.97 7.26 -9.58
CA GLN A 70 16.05 6.90 -8.65
C GLN A 70 17.39 6.87 -9.38
N THR A 71 17.39 6.33 -10.61
CA THR A 71 18.59 6.16 -11.42
C THR A 71 18.82 7.31 -12.40
N ALA A 72 17.85 8.24 -12.54
CA ALA A 72 18.00 9.38 -13.42
C ALA A 72 19.17 10.27 -12.95
N PRO A 73 20.17 10.56 -13.82
CA PRO A 73 21.32 11.39 -13.46
C PRO A 73 20.92 12.83 -13.18
N ARG A 74 19.80 13.29 -13.73
CA ARG A 74 19.24 14.61 -13.50
C ARG A 74 17.72 14.55 -13.48
N VAL A 75 17.11 15.26 -12.53
CA VAL A 75 15.66 15.53 -12.47
C VAL A 75 15.51 17.03 -12.32
N THR A 76 14.81 17.68 -13.23
CA THR A 76 14.61 19.13 -13.22
C THR A 76 13.14 19.44 -13.01
N HIS A 77 12.83 20.19 -11.98
CA HIS A 77 11.49 20.72 -11.68
C HIS A 77 11.42 22.18 -12.14
N VAL A 78 10.48 22.49 -13.00
CA VAL A 78 10.24 23.84 -13.50
C VAL A 78 9.26 24.54 -12.58
N LEU A 79 9.75 25.51 -11.83
CA LEU A 79 8.98 26.29 -10.85
C LEU A 79 8.61 27.64 -11.44
N ARG A 80 7.35 28.01 -11.38
CA ARG A 80 6.87 29.34 -11.73
C ARG A 80 6.50 30.06 -10.44
N MET A 81 7.24 31.11 -10.11
CA MET A 81 7.11 31.86 -8.87
C MET A 81 6.83 33.34 -9.14
N ASN A 82 5.98 33.94 -8.33
CA ASN A 82 5.79 35.39 -8.39
C ASN A 82 6.95 36.14 -7.70
N ALA A 83 7.09 37.42 -8.01
CA ALA A 83 8.18 38.26 -7.48
C ALA A 83 8.26 38.27 -5.93
N ASN A 84 7.11 38.24 -5.26
CA ASN A 84 7.06 38.24 -3.81
C ASN A 84 7.51 36.92 -3.19
N GLU A 85 7.17 35.78 -3.81
CA GLU A 85 7.63 34.46 -3.37
C GLU A 85 9.14 34.35 -3.49
N VAL A 86 9.69 34.75 -4.64
CA VAL A 86 11.14 34.77 -4.83
C VAL A 86 11.82 35.68 -3.81
N ARG A 87 11.27 36.88 -3.59
CA ARG A 87 11.84 37.80 -2.61
C ARG A 87 11.83 37.27 -1.18
N LYS A 88 10.78 36.56 -0.78
CA LYS A 88 10.75 35.85 0.51
C LYS A 88 11.89 34.84 0.65
N LEU A 89 12.16 34.07 -0.40
CA LEU A 89 13.23 33.07 -0.40
C LEU A 89 14.63 33.72 -0.44
N GLN A 90 14.77 34.90 -1.06
CA GLN A 90 16.00 35.69 -1.00
C GLN A 90 16.24 36.26 0.41
N VAL A 91 15.22 36.82 1.03
CA VAL A 91 15.31 37.41 2.39
C VAL A 91 15.57 36.31 3.43
N SER A 92 15.00 35.12 3.28
CA SER A 92 15.28 33.97 4.16
C SER A 92 16.68 33.36 3.97
N GLY A 93 17.44 33.81 2.96
CA GLY A 93 18.75 33.25 2.65
C GLY A 93 18.72 31.92 1.91
N PHE A 94 17.53 31.49 1.51
CA PHE A 94 17.36 30.26 0.70
C PHE A 94 17.90 30.46 -0.72
N TYR A 95 17.64 31.61 -1.35
CA TYR A 95 18.21 32.05 -2.60
C TYR A 95 19.17 33.20 -2.40
N ARG A 96 20.15 33.30 -3.29
CA ARG A 96 21.03 34.46 -3.36
C ARG A 96 20.23 35.70 -3.72
N ASP A 97 20.56 36.84 -3.10
CA ASP A 97 19.93 38.11 -3.42
C ASP A 97 20.55 38.70 -4.69
N ILE A 98 19.97 38.32 -5.81
CA ILE A 98 20.36 38.77 -7.17
C ILE A 98 19.13 39.24 -7.92
N GLU A 99 19.33 40.11 -8.90
CA GLU A 99 18.28 40.58 -9.77
C GLU A 99 17.93 39.52 -10.79
N LEU A 100 16.64 39.13 -10.86
CA LEU A 100 16.17 38.09 -11.76
C LEU A 100 15.66 38.68 -13.06
N THR A 101 15.83 37.95 -14.16
CA THR A 101 15.33 38.33 -15.45
C THR A 101 14.06 37.56 -15.79
N LYS A 102 13.03 38.29 -16.23
CA LYS A 102 11.79 37.64 -16.68
C LYS A 102 12.08 36.85 -17.95
N TYR A 103 11.74 35.58 -17.93
CA TYR A 103 11.80 34.77 -19.15
C TYR A 103 10.54 35.02 -19.98
N ASP A 104 10.71 35.58 -21.16
CA ASP A 104 9.60 35.88 -22.08
C ASP A 104 9.20 34.62 -22.84
N GLN A 105 8.12 33.96 -22.35
CA GLN A 105 7.56 32.75 -22.97
C GLN A 105 6.57 33.07 -24.11
N GLU A 106 6.73 34.16 -24.84
CA GLU A 106 5.80 34.55 -25.90
C GLU A 106 5.57 33.48 -26.97
N ASN A 107 6.46 32.51 -27.10
CA ASN A 107 6.43 31.48 -28.14
C ASN A 107 5.98 30.07 -27.63
N ASP A 108 5.49 29.93 -26.41
CA ASP A 108 4.96 28.64 -25.96
C ASP A 108 3.56 28.38 -26.57
N THR A 109 3.57 27.72 -27.74
CA THR A 109 2.34 27.38 -28.48
C THR A 109 1.41 26.45 -27.71
N VAL A 110 1.94 25.65 -26.77
CA VAL A 110 1.14 24.74 -25.92
C VAL A 110 0.38 25.56 -24.88
N ARG A 111 1.06 26.51 -24.25
CA ARG A 111 0.46 27.38 -23.24
C ARG A 111 -0.58 28.31 -23.85
N GLN A 112 -0.29 28.91 -24.99
CA GLN A 112 -1.25 29.72 -25.74
C GLN A 112 -2.52 28.93 -26.05
N LYS A 113 -2.39 27.64 -26.40
CA LYS A 113 -3.54 26.78 -26.67
C LYS A 113 -4.32 26.43 -25.41
N VAL A 114 -3.66 26.23 -24.27
CA VAL A 114 -4.30 26.00 -22.97
C VAL A 114 -5.05 27.24 -22.55
N ASP A 115 -4.47 28.44 -22.66
CA ASP A 115 -5.10 29.71 -22.33
C ASP A 115 -6.34 29.97 -23.22
N GLU A 116 -6.25 29.66 -24.53
CA GLU A 116 -7.38 29.71 -25.47
C GLU A 116 -8.52 28.79 -25.03
N ILE A 117 -8.21 27.54 -24.62
CA ILE A 117 -9.21 26.57 -24.18
C ILE A 117 -9.87 27.01 -22.85
N GLN A 118 -9.08 27.55 -21.93
CA GLN A 118 -9.56 28.02 -20.63
C GLN A 118 -10.26 29.39 -20.71
N GLY A 119 -10.14 30.09 -21.83
CA GLY A 119 -10.67 31.46 -21.97
C GLY A 119 -9.89 32.48 -21.12
N THR A 120 -8.66 32.17 -20.75
CA THR A 120 -7.78 33.05 -20.01
C THR A 120 -6.87 33.81 -20.97
N SER A 121 -6.57 35.08 -20.65
CA SER A 121 -5.57 35.87 -21.38
C SER A 121 -4.40 36.16 -20.47
N LYS A 122 -3.18 36.12 -21.03
CA LYS A 122 -1.96 36.47 -20.30
C LYS A 122 -2.07 37.93 -19.80
N SER A 123 -1.98 38.12 -18.49
CA SER A 123 -1.86 39.47 -17.93
C SER A 123 -0.40 39.92 -18.01
N TYR A 124 -0.15 41.05 -18.64
CA TYR A 124 1.20 41.64 -18.73
C TYR A 124 1.73 42.17 -17.40
N THR A 125 0.89 42.16 -16.33
CA THR A 125 1.26 42.66 -15.00
C THR A 125 1.77 41.57 -14.07
N ASP A 126 1.62 40.28 -14.41
CA ASP A 126 2.06 39.19 -13.56
C ASP A 126 3.56 38.96 -13.76
N ASP A 127 4.35 39.43 -12.80
CA ASP A 127 5.78 39.17 -12.74
C ASP A 127 6.02 37.74 -12.26
N VAL A 128 6.06 36.81 -13.22
CA VAL A 128 6.35 35.39 -12.98
C VAL A 128 7.76 35.08 -13.44
N TYR A 129 8.55 34.55 -12.52
CA TYR A 129 9.90 34.05 -12.79
C TYR A 129 9.88 32.53 -12.95
N THR A 130 10.64 32.01 -13.92
CA THR A 130 10.83 30.57 -14.09
C THR A 130 12.13 30.16 -13.45
N ILE A 131 12.05 29.31 -12.45
CA ILE A 131 13.20 28.78 -11.72
C ILE A 131 13.31 27.27 -12.01
N LEU A 132 14.49 26.86 -12.44
CA LEU A 132 14.82 25.45 -12.70
C LEU A 132 15.49 24.88 -11.45
N GLU A 133 14.79 24.02 -10.72
CA GLU A 133 15.33 23.25 -9.61
C GLU A 133 15.83 21.90 -10.14
N MET A 134 17.13 21.73 -10.19
CA MET A 134 17.78 20.54 -10.72
C MET A 134 18.36 19.67 -9.60
N HIS A 135 17.91 18.44 -9.52
CA HIS A 135 18.53 17.39 -8.73
C HIS A 135 19.51 16.64 -9.63
N ILE A 136 20.80 16.86 -9.45
CA ILE A 136 21.85 16.43 -10.37
C ILE A 136 23.08 15.98 -9.61
N ASP A 137 23.85 15.06 -10.20
CA ASP A 137 25.13 14.63 -9.67
C ASP A 137 26.24 15.52 -10.28
N LEU A 138 27.04 16.17 -9.43
CA LEU A 138 28.08 17.11 -9.81
C LEU A 138 29.38 16.80 -9.07
N ASP A 139 30.50 16.96 -9.76
CA ASP A 139 31.82 17.03 -9.19
C ASP A 139 32.22 18.51 -9.11
N ILE A 140 32.23 19.07 -7.89
CA ILE A 140 32.47 20.49 -7.65
C ILE A 140 33.84 20.67 -7.03
N GLU A 141 34.70 21.48 -7.66
CA GLU A 141 36.05 21.80 -7.17
C GLU A 141 36.00 22.31 -5.72
N GLY A 142 36.79 21.66 -4.84
CA GLY A 142 36.82 21.95 -3.39
C GLY A 142 35.73 21.27 -2.57
N PHE A 143 34.84 20.49 -3.19
CA PHE A 143 33.78 19.70 -2.53
C PHE A 143 33.70 18.29 -3.14
N GLU A 144 34.84 17.79 -3.66
CA GLU A 144 34.96 16.47 -4.26
C GLU A 144 34.71 15.36 -3.21
N ASP A 145 34.26 14.22 -3.68
CA ASP A 145 34.23 13.01 -2.87
C ASP A 145 35.68 12.52 -2.60
N MET A 146 36.03 12.35 -1.33
CA MET A 146 37.38 11.97 -0.90
C MET A 146 37.43 10.52 -0.46
N SER A 147 38.45 9.80 -0.90
CA SER A 147 38.77 8.48 -0.40
C SER A 147 39.25 8.55 1.08
N PRO A 148 39.24 7.45 1.82
CA PRO A 148 39.83 7.40 3.18
C PRO A 148 41.28 7.85 3.25
N GLU A 149 41.99 7.82 2.12
CA GLU A 149 43.39 8.22 1.96
C GLU A 149 43.56 9.72 1.67
N GLY A 150 42.41 10.46 1.47
CA GLY A 150 42.42 11.89 1.22
C GLY A 150 42.64 12.27 -0.26
N GLU A 151 42.49 11.32 -1.20
CA GLU A 151 42.53 11.59 -2.64
C GLU A 151 41.12 11.72 -3.21
N PRO A 152 40.90 12.62 -4.20
CA PRO A 152 39.59 12.74 -4.86
C PRO A 152 39.24 11.44 -5.60
N THR A 153 38.03 10.91 -5.35
CA THR A 153 37.58 9.66 -5.99
C THR A 153 37.08 9.86 -7.41
N GLY A 154 36.79 11.10 -7.82
CA GLY A 154 36.17 11.43 -9.09
C GLY A 154 34.69 11.04 -9.19
N ILE A 155 34.06 10.70 -8.06
CA ILE A 155 32.62 10.41 -7.99
C ILE A 155 31.86 11.72 -7.89
N ALA A 156 30.92 11.95 -8.81
CA ALA A 156 30.02 13.07 -8.77
C ALA A 156 29.00 12.90 -7.63
N LEU A 157 28.92 13.90 -6.73
CA LEU A 157 28.03 13.90 -5.58
C LEU A 157 26.65 14.48 -5.94
N PRO A 158 25.56 14.01 -5.29
CA PRO A 158 24.22 14.55 -5.54
C PRO A 158 24.04 15.96 -4.96
N TYR A 159 23.59 16.90 -5.79
CA TYR A 159 23.25 18.27 -5.41
C TYR A 159 21.87 18.67 -5.90
N ILE A 160 21.30 19.69 -5.24
CA ILE A 160 20.12 20.42 -5.71
C ILE A 160 20.60 21.80 -6.11
N VAL A 161 20.45 22.14 -7.39
CA VAL A 161 20.85 23.44 -7.94
C VAL A 161 19.62 24.16 -8.43
N SER A 162 19.39 25.38 -7.95
CA SER A 162 18.31 26.26 -8.42
C SER A 162 18.91 27.33 -9.32
N ILE A 163 18.36 27.47 -10.52
CA ILE A 163 18.83 28.42 -11.55
C ILE A 163 17.65 29.26 -12.03
N ASP A 164 17.85 30.55 -12.18
CA ASP A 164 16.90 31.40 -12.90
C ASP A 164 17.01 31.15 -14.40
N GLU A 165 15.93 30.72 -15.05
CA GLU A 165 15.92 30.41 -16.48
C GLU A 165 16.22 31.64 -17.33
N GLY A 166 15.73 32.82 -16.92
CA GLY A 166 15.89 34.06 -17.67
C GLY A 166 17.33 34.57 -17.74
N SER A 167 18.04 34.57 -16.60
CA SER A 167 19.43 35.06 -16.51
C SER A 167 20.49 33.96 -16.60
N GLY A 168 20.11 32.69 -16.39
CA GLY A 168 21.05 31.58 -16.24
C GLY A 168 21.86 31.61 -14.94
N GLN A 169 21.53 32.51 -14.01
CA GLN A 169 22.26 32.65 -12.75
C GLN A 169 21.85 31.62 -11.72
N ILE A 170 22.84 31.10 -10.97
CA ILE A 170 22.62 30.13 -9.90
C ILE A 170 22.10 30.86 -8.66
N LEU A 171 20.93 30.46 -8.19
CA LEU A 171 20.28 30.99 -7.01
C LEU A 171 20.72 30.26 -5.74
N SER A 172 20.83 28.93 -5.79
CA SER A 172 21.29 28.12 -4.67
C SER A 172 21.91 26.81 -5.13
N ILE A 173 22.87 26.31 -4.35
CA ILE A 173 23.41 24.96 -4.47
C ILE A 173 23.33 24.32 -3.08
N ARG A 174 22.78 23.10 -3.00
CA ARG A 174 22.64 22.36 -1.74
C ARG A 174 23.02 20.93 -1.93
N ARG A 175 23.59 20.31 -0.90
CA ARG A 175 23.85 18.87 -0.87
C ARG A 175 22.53 18.10 -0.83
N ASN A 176 22.47 16.99 -1.57
CA ASN A 176 21.30 16.12 -1.63
C ASN A 176 21.63 14.70 -1.13
N PHE A 177 22.44 14.59 -0.08
CA PHE A 177 22.85 13.34 0.55
C PHE A 177 23.06 13.55 2.05
N GLU A 178 23.04 12.46 2.82
CA GLU A 178 23.32 12.47 4.26
C GLU A 178 24.84 12.55 4.48
N GLU A 179 25.30 13.51 5.29
CA GLU A 179 26.70 13.62 5.66
C GLU A 179 27.11 12.45 6.55
N GLY A 180 28.29 11.88 6.29
CA GLY A 180 28.84 10.77 7.07
C GLY A 180 28.35 9.38 6.67
N ALA A 181 27.57 9.24 5.60
CA ALA A 181 27.26 7.95 5.01
C ALA A 181 28.46 7.43 4.19
N ASP A 182 28.73 6.10 4.23
CA ASP A 182 29.79 5.46 3.44
C ASP A 182 29.69 5.72 1.93
N LEU A 183 28.49 5.97 1.44
CA LEU A 183 28.19 6.34 0.07
C LEU A 183 27.18 7.49 0.07
N ALA A 184 27.48 8.58 -0.64
CA ALA A 184 26.60 9.72 -0.85
C ALA A 184 25.39 9.32 -1.71
N ARG A 185 24.33 8.80 -1.10
CA ARG A 185 23.11 8.38 -1.79
C ARG A 185 22.19 9.57 -1.99
N LYS A 186 21.74 9.75 -3.24
CA LYS A 186 20.76 10.76 -3.63
C LYS A 186 19.45 10.59 -2.86
N GLN A 187 19.07 11.62 -2.13
CA GLN A 187 17.76 11.68 -1.48
C GLN A 187 16.66 11.97 -2.49
N GLN A 188 15.58 11.21 -2.41
CA GLN A 188 14.42 11.37 -3.29
C GLN A 188 13.38 12.30 -2.67
N TYR A 189 12.87 13.23 -3.49
CA TYR A 189 11.79 14.13 -3.15
C TYR A 189 10.59 13.99 -4.10
N PHE A 190 10.79 13.34 -5.24
CA PHE A 190 9.76 13.18 -6.27
C PHE A 190 9.21 11.77 -6.28
N VAL A 191 7.90 11.67 -6.47
CA VAL A 191 7.18 10.41 -6.63
C VAL A 191 6.52 10.41 -8.00
N HIS A 192 6.71 9.34 -8.76
CA HIS A 192 6.14 9.16 -10.08
C HIS A 192 4.89 8.29 -10.04
N TYR A 193 3.76 8.86 -10.36
CA TYR A 193 2.50 8.16 -10.53
C TYR A 193 2.30 7.82 -12.01
N LYS A 194 2.10 6.54 -12.34
CA LYS A 194 1.91 6.04 -13.71
C LYS A 194 0.53 5.40 -13.85
N PHE A 195 -0.22 5.81 -14.87
CA PHE A 195 -1.49 5.16 -15.23
C PHE A 195 -1.24 3.80 -15.88
N MET A 196 -0.53 3.79 -17.00
CA MET A 196 -0.02 2.59 -17.64
C MET A 196 1.47 2.74 -17.94
N PRO A 197 2.25 1.65 -17.90
CA PRO A 197 3.66 1.70 -18.29
C PRO A 197 3.80 2.13 -19.74
N GLY A 198 4.69 3.10 -20.00
CA GLY A 198 5.10 3.49 -21.35
C GLY A 198 6.31 2.70 -21.83
N LEU A 199 6.80 3.05 -23.03
CA LEU A 199 8.02 2.47 -23.59
C LEU A 199 9.31 3.09 -23.02
N GLY A 200 9.19 4.15 -22.22
CA GLY A 200 10.30 4.84 -21.59
C GLY A 200 9.94 5.31 -20.18
N PHE A 201 10.47 6.48 -19.80
CA PHE A 201 10.24 7.06 -18.48
C PHE A 201 8.76 7.35 -18.24
N TYR A 202 8.07 8.02 -19.15
CA TYR A 202 6.66 8.41 -19.00
C TYR A 202 5.71 7.26 -19.30
N GLY A 203 4.60 7.24 -18.59
CA GLY A 203 3.50 6.30 -18.82
C GLY A 203 2.56 6.74 -19.93
N PHE A 204 1.72 5.82 -20.39
CA PHE A 204 0.65 6.10 -21.34
C PHE A 204 -0.67 6.42 -20.62
N GLY A 205 -1.33 7.48 -21.07
CA GLY A 205 -2.68 7.85 -20.68
C GLY A 205 -3.71 7.61 -21.79
N LEU A 206 -4.96 7.93 -21.49
CA LEU A 206 -6.07 7.79 -22.43
C LEU A 206 -5.86 8.61 -23.71
N ILE A 207 -5.25 9.81 -23.61
CA ILE A 207 -4.94 10.65 -24.78
C ILE A 207 -4.05 9.91 -25.78
N HIS A 208 -3.08 9.14 -25.31
CA HIS A 208 -2.20 8.37 -26.17
C HIS A 208 -2.95 7.25 -26.91
N MET A 209 -3.96 6.66 -26.27
CA MET A 209 -4.70 5.51 -26.83
C MET A 209 -5.82 5.94 -27.77
N ILE A 210 -6.61 6.95 -27.39
CA ILE A 210 -7.83 7.34 -28.11
C ILE A 210 -7.70 8.67 -28.85
N GLY A 211 -6.62 9.43 -28.61
CA GLY A 211 -6.46 10.75 -29.22
C GLY A 211 -6.42 10.73 -30.76
N GLY A 212 -5.84 9.69 -31.35
CA GLY A 212 -5.86 9.45 -32.80
C GLY A 212 -7.27 9.23 -33.34
N LEU A 213 -8.06 8.42 -32.63
CA LEU A 213 -9.46 8.16 -32.99
C LEU A 213 -10.33 9.42 -32.84
N GLY A 214 -10.13 10.19 -31.75
CA GLY A 214 -10.81 11.46 -31.53
C GLY A 214 -10.51 12.50 -32.63
N ARG A 215 -9.26 12.59 -33.06
CA ARG A 215 -8.86 13.47 -34.17
C ARG A 215 -9.53 13.05 -35.48
N ALA A 216 -9.52 11.75 -35.80
CA ALA A 216 -10.18 11.22 -36.98
C ALA A 216 -11.70 11.47 -36.95
N ALA A 217 -12.36 11.20 -35.81
CA ALA A 217 -13.78 11.44 -35.63
C ALA A 217 -14.14 12.93 -35.81
N THR A 218 -13.34 13.84 -35.23
CA THR A 218 -13.53 15.29 -35.39
C THR A 218 -13.37 15.71 -36.85
N SER A 219 -12.40 15.16 -37.56
CA SER A 219 -12.18 15.47 -39.01
C SER A 219 -13.36 15.00 -39.86
N ILE A 220 -13.88 13.79 -39.60
CA ILE A 220 -15.07 13.25 -40.30
C ILE A 220 -16.32 14.08 -39.99
N LEU A 221 -16.52 14.44 -38.72
CA LEU A 221 -17.65 15.26 -38.31
C LEU A 221 -17.64 16.63 -38.99
N ARG A 222 -16.47 17.28 -39.09
CA ARG A 222 -16.33 18.53 -39.85
C ARG A 222 -16.68 18.35 -41.34
N GLN A 223 -16.20 17.30 -41.98
CA GLN A 223 -16.53 17.00 -43.38
C GLN A 223 -18.06 16.76 -43.58
N LEU A 224 -18.71 16.08 -42.64
CA LEU A 224 -20.17 15.86 -42.69
C LEU A 224 -20.95 17.18 -42.53
N ILE A 225 -20.50 18.03 -41.59
CA ILE A 225 -21.13 19.37 -41.39
C ILE A 225 -20.94 20.25 -42.62
N ASP A 226 -19.73 20.30 -43.16
CA ASP A 226 -19.41 21.08 -44.35
C ASP A 226 -20.25 20.61 -45.56
N ALA A 227 -20.29 19.27 -45.78
CA ALA A 227 -21.12 18.70 -46.86
C ALA A 227 -22.61 19.00 -46.66
N GLY A 228 -23.12 18.91 -45.42
CA GLY A 228 -24.49 19.27 -45.09
C GLY A 228 -24.79 20.75 -45.31
N THR A 229 -23.87 21.62 -44.93
CA THR A 229 -24.01 23.07 -45.13
C THR A 229 -24.07 23.42 -46.63
N LEU A 230 -23.14 22.84 -47.40
CA LEU A 230 -23.11 23.05 -48.86
C LEU A 230 -24.35 22.47 -49.58
N ALA A 231 -24.83 21.33 -49.11
CA ALA A 231 -26.07 20.72 -49.65
C ALA A 231 -27.34 21.54 -49.34
N ASN A 232 -27.41 22.12 -48.13
CA ASN A 232 -28.54 22.93 -47.70
C ASN A 232 -28.50 24.38 -48.21
N LEU A 233 -27.32 24.91 -48.51
CA LEU A 233 -27.10 26.24 -49.05
C LEU A 233 -26.41 26.12 -50.44
N PRO A 234 -27.14 25.63 -51.46
CA PRO A 234 -26.56 25.36 -52.74
C PRO A 234 -26.10 26.66 -53.41
N ALA A 235 -24.84 26.76 -53.72
CA ALA A 235 -24.31 27.80 -54.59
C ALA A 235 -24.48 27.39 -56.08
N GLY A 236 -24.44 28.31 -56.97
CA GLY A 236 -24.59 28.05 -58.37
C GLY A 236 -23.93 29.10 -59.24
N PHE A 237 -23.84 28.81 -60.53
CA PHE A 237 -23.40 29.78 -61.52
C PHE A 237 -24.62 30.47 -62.14
N LYS A 238 -24.51 31.78 -62.27
CA LYS A 238 -25.49 32.63 -62.96
C LYS A 238 -24.90 33.07 -64.29
N ALA A 239 -25.62 32.84 -65.40
CA ALA A 239 -25.20 33.29 -66.71
C ALA A 239 -25.09 34.82 -66.74
N ARG A 240 -24.13 35.30 -67.51
CA ARG A 240 -23.86 36.75 -67.65
C ARG A 240 -25.10 37.44 -68.28
N GLY A 241 -25.67 38.43 -67.54
CA GLY A 241 -26.83 39.18 -68.03
C GLY A 241 -28.14 38.84 -67.30
N VAL A 242 -28.16 37.78 -66.49
CA VAL A 242 -29.30 37.48 -65.60
C VAL A 242 -29.31 38.46 -64.45
N ARG A 243 -30.38 39.21 -64.29
CA ARG A 243 -30.60 40.14 -63.18
C ARG A 243 -31.72 39.58 -62.29
N VAL A 244 -31.40 39.46 -61.01
CA VAL A 244 -32.39 39.13 -59.95
C VAL A 244 -32.72 40.44 -59.25
N ARG A 245 -33.97 40.79 -59.11
CA ARG A 245 -34.41 41.98 -58.38
C ARG A 245 -34.07 41.78 -56.91
N ASP A 246 -33.57 42.78 -56.24
CA ASP A 246 -33.20 42.77 -54.82
C ASP A 246 -32.16 41.69 -54.47
N ASN A 247 -31.09 41.56 -55.29
CA ASN A 247 -30.04 40.53 -55.16
C ASN A 247 -29.18 40.68 -53.89
N ASP A 248 -29.25 41.83 -53.21
CA ASP A 248 -28.46 42.13 -51.99
C ASP A 248 -29.13 41.70 -50.69
N GLU A 249 -30.42 41.28 -50.75
CA GLU A 249 -31.15 40.78 -49.59
C GLU A 249 -31.36 39.26 -49.64
N PRO A 250 -31.20 38.55 -48.52
CA PRO A 250 -31.50 37.10 -48.45
C PRO A 250 -32.98 36.83 -48.74
N LEU A 251 -33.26 35.75 -49.50
CA LEU A 251 -34.61 35.28 -49.75
C LEU A 251 -35.30 34.84 -48.46
N GLN A 252 -36.53 35.36 -48.23
CA GLN A 252 -37.37 34.89 -47.10
C GLN A 252 -38.10 33.60 -47.48
N PRO A 253 -38.41 32.71 -46.54
CA PRO A 253 -39.18 31.51 -46.80
C PRO A 253 -40.56 31.87 -47.40
N GLY A 254 -40.84 31.36 -48.61
CA GLY A 254 -42.07 31.62 -49.34
C GLY A 254 -42.08 32.86 -50.24
N GLU A 255 -40.97 33.58 -50.37
CA GLU A 255 -40.77 34.75 -51.22
C GLU A 255 -40.54 34.35 -52.69
N TRP A 256 -41.16 35.06 -53.60
CA TRP A 256 -40.96 34.94 -55.05
C TRP A 256 -40.31 36.23 -55.57
N ARG A 257 -39.24 36.10 -56.31
CA ARG A 257 -38.51 37.26 -56.90
C ARG A 257 -38.51 37.19 -58.41
N ASP A 258 -38.71 38.36 -59.05
CA ASP A 258 -38.60 38.49 -60.48
C ASP A 258 -37.17 38.35 -60.96
N VAL A 259 -36.96 37.58 -62.02
CA VAL A 259 -35.65 37.32 -62.62
C VAL A 259 -35.72 37.63 -64.10
N ASP A 260 -34.95 38.64 -64.54
CA ASP A 260 -34.77 38.94 -65.96
C ASP A 260 -33.69 38.03 -66.54
N ALA A 261 -34.03 37.11 -67.43
CA ALA A 261 -33.13 36.21 -68.12
C ALA A 261 -33.08 36.52 -69.63
N PRO A 262 -31.97 36.93 -70.19
CA PRO A 262 -31.82 37.10 -71.62
C PRO A 262 -31.98 35.75 -72.31
N GLY A 263 -33.07 35.55 -73.11
CA GLY A 263 -33.37 34.28 -73.76
C GLY A 263 -34.47 33.45 -73.19
N GLY A 264 -35.10 33.86 -72.07
CA GLY A 264 -36.35 33.31 -71.54
C GLY A 264 -36.27 31.96 -70.81
N ASP A 265 -35.14 31.27 -70.83
CA ASP A 265 -34.99 29.97 -70.17
C ASP A 265 -34.13 30.08 -68.91
N LEU A 266 -34.79 30.16 -67.77
CA LEU A 266 -34.16 30.24 -66.43
C LEU A 266 -33.38 28.99 -66.08
N ARG A 267 -33.72 27.81 -66.61
CA ARG A 267 -33.06 26.55 -66.31
C ARG A 267 -31.62 26.49 -66.83
N ASN A 268 -31.39 27.09 -68.00
CA ASN A 268 -30.06 27.17 -68.59
C ASN A 268 -29.25 28.39 -68.10
N ALA A 269 -29.95 29.36 -67.51
CA ALA A 269 -29.37 30.59 -67.00
C ALA A 269 -28.85 30.53 -65.57
N LEU A 270 -29.34 29.58 -64.76
CA LEU A 270 -28.96 29.30 -63.39
C LEU A 270 -28.57 27.84 -63.28
N VAL A 271 -27.30 27.56 -63.06
CA VAL A 271 -26.77 26.20 -62.94
C VAL A 271 -26.33 25.99 -61.48
N PRO A 272 -27.12 25.24 -60.70
CA PRO A 272 -26.70 24.88 -59.34
C PRO A 272 -25.45 23.99 -59.39
N LEU A 273 -24.49 24.22 -58.52
CA LEU A 273 -23.34 23.34 -58.38
C LEU A 273 -23.83 21.98 -57.83
N PRO A 274 -23.32 20.86 -58.39
CA PRO A 274 -23.75 19.52 -57.98
C PRO A 274 -23.10 19.16 -56.65
N TYR A 275 -23.58 19.76 -55.57
CA TYR A 275 -23.15 19.35 -54.24
C TYR A 275 -23.75 17.98 -53.89
N LYS A 276 -22.89 17.10 -53.38
CA LYS A 276 -23.32 15.78 -52.94
C LYS A 276 -23.84 15.90 -51.52
N GLU A 277 -24.88 15.14 -51.22
CA GLU A 277 -25.41 14.98 -49.87
C GLU A 277 -24.31 14.41 -48.95
N PRO A 278 -24.38 14.65 -47.61
CA PRO A 278 -23.47 14.06 -46.66
C PRO A 278 -23.34 12.55 -46.83
N SER A 279 -22.15 12.04 -46.93
CA SER A 279 -21.90 10.61 -47.20
C SER A 279 -22.35 9.71 -46.05
N ALA A 280 -23.30 8.81 -46.32
CA ALA A 280 -23.72 7.78 -45.37
C ALA A 280 -22.54 6.89 -44.92
N THR A 281 -21.56 6.64 -45.81
CA THR A 281 -20.35 5.89 -45.49
C THR A 281 -19.50 6.61 -44.45
N LEU A 282 -19.36 7.96 -44.55
CA LEU A 282 -18.64 8.73 -43.54
C LEU A 282 -19.36 8.73 -42.20
N ALA A 283 -20.70 8.77 -42.19
CA ALA A 283 -21.50 8.67 -40.98
C ALA A 283 -21.33 7.30 -40.30
N GLN A 284 -21.32 6.21 -41.08
CA GLN A 284 -21.04 4.86 -40.58
C GLN A 284 -19.62 4.72 -40.02
N LEU A 285 -18.64 5.31 -40.71
CA LEU A 285 -17.25 5.33 -40.24
C LEU A 285 -17.11 6.10 -38.93
N LEU A 286 -17.79 7.24 -38.79
CA LEU A 286 -17.83 8.00 -37.55
C LEU A 286 -18.41 7.16 -36.41
N ALA A 287 -19.52 6.46 -36.66
CA ALA A 287 -20.14 5.58 -35.67
C ALA A 287 -19.18 4.44 -35.25
N ALA A 288 -18.48 3.82 -36.22
CA ALA A 288 -17.50 2.77 -35.96
C ALA A 288 -16.29 3.29 -35.16
N LEU A 289 -15.80 4.53 -35.45
CA LEU A 289 -14.71 5.16 -34.69
C LEU A 289 -15.14 5.49 -33.25
N VAL A 290 -16.35 6.00 -33.07
CA VAL A 290 -16.90 6.29 -31.74
C VAL A 290 -17.05 5.00 -30.93
N GLU A 291 -17.57 3.94 -31.53
CA GLU A 291 -17.70 2.63 -30.89
C GLU A 291 -16.32 2.01 -30.58
N GLY A 292 -15.35 2.12 -31.48
CA GLY A 292 -13.97 1.73 -31.24
C GLY A 292 -13.36 2.50 -30.07
N GLY A 293 -13.55 3.82 -30.01
CA GLY A 293 -13.11 4.67 -28.91
C GLY A 293 -13.76 4.29 -27.58
N ARG A 294 -15.08 4.04 -27.59
CA ARG A 294 -15.80 3.54 -26.41
C ARG A 294 -15.24 2.21 -25.90
N ARG A 295 -14.94 1.27 -26.77
CA ARG A 295 -14.33 -0.02 -26.38
C ARG A 295 -12.96 0.15 -25.73
N PHE A 296 -12.15 1.10 -26.19
CA PHE A 296 -10.89 1.45 -25.52
C PHE A 296 -11.12 2.17 -24.19
N ALA A 297 -12.10 3.06 -24.11
CA ALA A 297 -12.47 3.75 -22.88
C ALA A 297 -13.26 2.87 -21.92
N SER A 298 -14.03 1.89 -22.40
CA SER A 298 -14.79 0.93 -21.58
C SER A 298 -13.93 -0.13 -20.93
N LEU A 299 -12.62 -0.11 -21.13
CA LEU A 299 -11.70 -0.63 -20.12
C LEU A 299 -11.95 0.03 -18.76
N ALA A 300 -12.58 1.20 -18.74
CA ALA A 300 -12.95 1.95 -17.55
C ALA A 300 -14.48 1.96 -17.27
N ASP A 301 -15.29 1.78 -18.30
CA ASP A 301 -16.75 1.85 -18.17
C ASP A 301 -17.33 0.44 -18.27
N GLN A 302 -17.41 -0.21 -17.14
CA GLN A 302 -18.11 -1.48 -17.08
C GLN A 302 -19.62 -1.21 -17.17
N GLN A 303 -20.24 -1.88 -18.08
CA GLN A 303 -21.69 -2.05 -18.17
C GLN A 303 -22.26 -2.59 -16.84
N THR A 304 -22.24 -1.77 -15.83
CA THR A 304 -23.03 -1.96 -14.61
C THR A 304 -24.51 -1.73 -14.88
N ALA A 305 -24.85 -1.15 -16.04
CA ALA A 305 -26.21 -0.77 -16.37
C ALA A 305 -27.08 -1.92 -16.90
N ASP A 306 -26.49 -3.02 -17.40
CA ASP A 306 -27.25 -4.15 -17.98
C ASP A 306 -27.28 -5.41 -17.10
N ALA A 307 -26.86 -5.34 -15.85
CA ALA A 307 -27.14 -6.41 -14.90
C ALA A 307 -28.65 -6.36 -14.57
N ASN A 308 -29.46 -7.14 -15.31
CA ASN A 308 -30.84 -7.43 -14.96
C ASN A 308 -30.93 -7.68 -13.45
N GLY A 309 -31.74 -6.92 -12.72
CA GLY A 309 -31.92 -7.01 -11.28
C GLY A 309 -32.37 -8.37 -10.74
N GLN A 310 -32.37 -9.41 -11.58
CA GLN A 310 -32.69 -10.80 -11.28
C GLN A 310 -31.47 -11.74 -11.34
N ALA A 311 -30.25 -11.23 -11.64
CA ALA A 311 -29.07 -12.09 -11.65
C ALA A 311 -28.69 -12.50 -10.20
N PRO A 312 -28.33 -13.79 -9.96
CA PRO A 312 -27.84 -14.22 -8.65
C PRO A 312 -26.66 -13.37 -8.20
N VAL A 313 -26.61 -12.99 -6.92
CA VAL A 313 -25.57 -12.12 -6.34
C VAL A 313 -24.16 -12.57 -6.69
N GLY A 314 -23.92 -13.88 -6.72
CA GLY A 314 -22.63 -14.44 -7.09
C GLY A 314 -22.22 -14.17 -8.55
N THR A 315 -23.17 -14.14 -9.49
CA THR A 315 -22.92 -13.82 -10.90
C THR A 315 -22.58 -12.34 -11.08
N THR A 316 -23.31 -11.47 -10.37
CA THR A 316 -23.05 -10.02 -10.38
C THR A 316 -21.68 -9.70 -9.79
N VAL A 317 -21.30 -10.36 -8.69
CA VAL A 317 -19.98 -10.23 -8.07
C VAL A 317 -18.87 -10.71 -9.01
N ALA A 318 -19.04 -11.86 -9.68
CA ALA A 318 -18.05 -12.38 -10.62
C ALA A 318 -17.87 -11.50 -11.87
N LEU A 319 -18.96 -10.88 -12.37
CA LEU A 319 -18.92 -9.93 -13.48
C LEU A 319 -18.21 -8.62 -13.06
N LEU A 320 -18.51 -8.09 -11.87
CA LEU A 320 -17.81 -6.95 -11.29
C LEU A 320 -16.32 -7.25 -11.10
N GLU A 321 -15.99 -8.44 -10.59
CA GLU A 321 -14.60 -8.87 -10.39
C GLU A 321 -13.80 -8.94 -11.71
N ARG A 322 -14.42 -9.48 -12.77
CA ARG A 322 -13.78 -9.57 -14.09
C ARG A 322 -13.49 -8.19 -14.65
N GLY A 323 -14.42 -7.28 -14.52
CA GLY A 323 -14.25 -5.93 -15.03
C GLY A 323 -13.24 -5.11 -14.22
N MET A 324 -13.18 -5.33 -12.91
CA MET A 324 -12.24 -4.62 -12.04
C MET A 324 -10.78 -5.10 -12.17
N LYS A 325 -10.48 -6.18 -12.90
CA LYS A 325 -9.09 -6.66 -13.06
C LYS A 325 -8.15 -5.62 -13.67
N VAL A 326 -8.60 -4.87 -14.66
CA VAL A 326 -7.78 -3.80 -15.29
C VAL A 326 -7.60 -2.64 -14.31
N MET A 327 -8.68 -2.25 -13.62
CA MET A 327 -8.62 -1.19 -12.60
C MET A 327 -7.74 -1.60 -11.42
N SER A 328 -7.74 -2.90 -11.03
CA SER A 328 -6.86 -3.38 -9.97
C SER A 328 -5.38 -3.20 -10.30
N ALA A 329 -5.00 -3.37 -11.56
CA ALA A 329 -3.62 -3.15 -12.00
C ALA A 329 -3.21 -1.67 -11.93
N ILE A 330 -4.13 -0.75 -12.25
CA ILE A 330 -3.92 0.70 -12.11
C ILE A 330 -3.84 1.05 -10.62
N HIS A 331 -4.79 0.58 -9.83
CA HIS A 331 -4.82 0.80 -8.38
C HIS A 331 -3.55 0.29 -7.69
N LYS A 332 -3.05 -0.90 -8.09
CA LYS A 332 -1.79 -1.43 -7.56
C LYS A 332 -0.59 -0.51 -7.84
N ARG A 333 -0.54 0.12 -9.02
CA ARG A 333 0.53 1.08 -9.34
C ARG A 333 0.39 2.37 -8.53
N LEU A 334 -0.84 2.89 -8.38
CA LEU A 334 -1.12 4.03 -7.50
C LEU A 334 -0.73 3.74 -6.05
N HIS A 335 -1.14 2.59 -5.54
CA HIS A 335 -0.77 2.14 -4.19
C HIS A 335 0.74 2.04 -4.01
N TYR A 336 1.46 1.53 -5.01
CA TYR A 336 2.92 1.48 -4.96
C TYR A 336 3.56 2.87 -4.93
N ALA A 337 3.07 3.80 -5.77
CA ALA A 337 3.56 5.17 -5.78
C ALA A 337 3.24 5.90 -4.47
N GLN A 338 2.03 5.72 -3.92
CA GLN A 338 1.64 6.26 -2.62
C GLN A 338 2.49 5.67 -1.48
N LYS A 339 2.86 4.39 -1.55
CA LYS A 339 3.82 3.81 -0.61
C LYS A 339 5.17 4.52 -0.64
N GLN A 340 5.66 4.89 -1.84
CA GLN A 340 6.90 5.68 -1.96
C GLN A 340 6.73 7.08 -1.37
N GLU A 341 5.59 7.72 -1.60
CA GLU A 341 5.26 9.03 -1.02
C GLU A 341 5.30 8.97 0.52
N PHE A 342 4.66 7.98 1.11
CA PHE A 342 4.62 7.82 2.57
C PHE A 342 6.00 7.49 3.17
N ARG A 343 6.85 6.79 2.45
CA ARG A 343 8.25 6.56 2.86
C ARG A 343 9.06 7.87 2.88
N ILE A 344 8.86 8.73 1.90
CA ILE A 344 9.49 10.04 1.86
C ILE A 344 8.97 10.91 3.01
N LEU A 345 7.66 10.92 3.25
CA LEU A 345 7.06 11.63 4.38
C LEU A 345 7.61 11.14 5.73
N ALA A 346 7.70 9.83 5.92
CA ALA A 346 8.25 9.25 7.14
C ALA A 346 9.71 9.68 7.39
N ARG A 347 10.54 9.75 6.33
CA ARG A 347 11.90 10.28 6.41
C ARG A 347 11.89 11.77 6.80
N ILE A 348 11.05 12.58 6.15
CA ILE A 348 10.94 14.00 6.44
C ILE A 348 10.51 14.24 7.89
N PHE A 349 9.59 13.44 8.42
CA PHE A 349 9.21 13.54 9.83
C PHE A 349 10.34 13.14 10.75
N ARG A 350 11.07 12.06 10.46
CA ARG A 350 12.26 11.69 11.23
C ARG A 350 13.27 12.81 11.32
N ASP A 351 13.53 13.50 10.20
CA ASP A 351 14.61 14.48 10.08
C ASP A 351 14.22 15.86 10.63
N ASN A 352 12.92 16.19 10.72
CA ASN A 352 12.44 17.53 11.08
C ASN A 352 11.57 17.58 12.34
N LEU A 353 11.13 16.45 12.90
CA LEU A 353 10.37 16.46 14.15
C LEU A 353 11.29 16.74 15.35
N PRO A 354 10.81 17.49 16.37
CA PRO A 354 11.48 17.54 17.66
C PRO A 354 11.51 16.16 18.31
N GLN A 355 12.36 15.96 19.32
CA GLN A 355 12.49 14.67 20.02
C GLN A 355 11.15 14.15 20.53
N GLU A 356 10.29 15.05 21.00
CA GLU A 356 8.94 14.77 21.46
C GLU A 356 7.98 15.80 20.85
N TYR A 357 6.94 15.30 20.16
CA TYR A 357 5.92 16.14 19.55
C TYR A 357 4.54 15.74 20.08
N PRO A 358 3.92 16.56 20.97
CA PRO A 358 2.55 16.35 21.42
C PRO A 358 1.57 16.84 20.35
N TYR A 359 0.49 16.06 20.11
CA TYR A 359 -0.59 16.44 19.20
C TYR A 359 -1.94 15.94 19.70
N ASP A 360 -3.00 16.64 19.36
CA ASP A 360 -4.36 16.34 19.80
C ASP A 360 -5.16 15.70 18.67
N VAL A 361 -5.83 14.59 18.95
CA VAL A 361 -6.76 13.92 18.03
C VAL A 361 -8.05 13.59 18.76
N GLN A 362 -9.09 13.24 18.02
CA GLN A 362 -10.31 12.69 18.61
C GLN A 362 -9.94 11.44 19.44
N GLY A 363 -10.10 11.53 20.75
CA GLY A 363 -9.71 10.48 21.70
C GLY A 363 -8.59 10.87 22.66
N GLY A 364 -8.13 12.12 22.63
CA GLY A 364 -7.21 12.74 23.60
C GLY A 364 -5.82 13.04 23.06
N ASN A 365 -5.00 13.59 23.93
CA ASN A 365 -3.63 13.99 23.63
C ASN A 365 -2.77 12.76 23.35
N ARG A 366 -1.95 12.83 22.32
CA ARG A 366 -0.98 11.81 21.93
C ARG A 366 0.39 12.43 21.77
N THR A 367 1.40 11.60 21.85
CA THR A 367 2.79 12.01 21.68
C THR A 367 3.48 11.06 20.71
N ILE A 368 4.24 11.62 19.78
CA ILE A 368 5.14 10.91 18.86
C ILE A 368 6.58 11.31 19.16
N TYR A 369 7.50 10.40 19.00
CA TYR A 369 8.94 10.62 19.15
C TYR A 369 9.62 10.53 17.79
N ALA A 370 10.64 11.36 17.54
CA ALA A 370 11.42 11.29 16.31
C ALA A 370 12.03 9.88 16.10
N GLU A 371 12.40 9.20 17.18
CA GLU A 371 12.90 7.81 17.18
C GLU A 371 11.85 6.76 16.73
N ASP A 372 10.57 7.12 16.74
CA ASP A 372 9.52 6.22 16.24
C ASP A 372 9.60 6.00 14.72
N PHE A 373 10.24 6.92 13.98
CA PHE A 373 10.45 6.84 12.53
C PHE A 373 11.79 6.18 12.15
N ASP A 374 12.15 5.13 12.83
CA ASP A 374 13.36 4.38 12.48
C ASP A 374 13.18 3.57 11.16
N SER A 375 14.29 3.10 10.59
CA SER A 375 14.29 2.36 9.32
C SER A 375 13.60 0.97 9.39
N ARG A 376 13.23 0.50 10.59
CA ARG A 376 12.56 -0.79 10.83
C ARG A 376 11.05 -0.69 10.62
N VAL A 377 10.47 0.52 10.63
CA VAL A 377 9.04 0.74 10.41
C VAL A 377 8.79 1.08 8.95
N ASP A 378 8.12 0.20 8.22
CA ASP A 378 7.67 0.46 6.84
C ASP A 378 6.23 0.98 6.86
N VAL A 379 6.00 2.14 6.22
CA VAL A 379 4.69 2.76 6.12
C VAL A 379 4.03 2.33 4.81
N ILE A 380 2.88 1.69 4.91
CA ILE A 380 2.12 1.17 3.77
C ILE A 380 0.72 1.77 3.78
N PRO A 381 0.21 2.28 2.63
CA PRO A 381 -1.17 2.71 2.52
C PRO A 381 -2.16 1.58 2.82
N VAL A 382 -3.26 1.88 3.51
CA VAL A 382 -4.26 0.87 3.92
C VAL A 382 -5.26 0.55 2.80
N SER A 383 -4.97 0.87 1.55
CA SER A 383 -5.80 0.46 0.42
C SER A 383 -5.44 -0.96 -0.02
N ASP A 384 -6.33 -1.92 0.17
CA ASP A 384 -6.13 -3.25 -0.42
C ASP A 384 -6.58 -3.22 -1.89
N PRO A 385 -5.65 -3.34 -2.86
CA PRO A 385 -6.00 -3.32 -4.28
C PRO A 385 -6.84 -4.55 -4.72
N ASN A 386 -7.03 -5.53 -3.86
CA ASN A 386 -7.84 -6.71 -4.14
C ASN A 386 -9.28 -6.60 -3.60
N ILE A 387 -9.58 -5.59 -2.78
CA ILE A 387 -10.90 -5.39 -2.19
C ILE A 387 -11.51 -4.12 -2.77
N PHE A 388 -12.36 -4.28 -3.77
CA PHE A 388 -12.89 -3.17 -4.57
C PHE A 388 -14.28 -2.68 -4.15
N SER A 389 -15.08 -3.46 -3.46
CA SER A 389 -16.42 -3.05 -3.07
C SER A 389 -16.68 -3.24 -1.58
N MET A 390 -17.47 -2.33 -1.01
CA MET A 390 -18.00 -2.43 0.36
C MET A 390 -18.75 -3.76 0.55
N ALA A 391 -19.53 -4.18 -0.45
CA ALA A 391 -20.28 -5.44 -0.41
C ALA A 391 -19.38 -6.67 -0.26
N GLN A 392 -18.24 -6.71 -0.95
CA GLN A 392 -17.27 -7.79 -0.81
C GLN A 392 -16.59 -7.78 0.56
N ARG A 393 -16.20 -6.61 1.08
CA ARG A 393 -15.65 -6.47 2.44
C ARG A 393 -16.62 -6.96 3.49
N VAL A 394 -17.89 -6.57 3.37
CA VAL A 394 -18.96 -7.00 4.28
C VAL A 394 -19.16 -8.52 4.20
N THR A 395 -19.23 -9.09 2.99
CA THR A 395 -19.40 -10.54 2.78
C THR A 395 -18.24 -11.34 3.38
N LEU A 396 -16.99 -10.91 3.16
CA LEU A 396 -15.81 -11.56 3.73
C LEU A 396 -15.81 -11.46 5.26
N ALA A 397 -16.10 -10.28 5.81
CA ALA A 397 -16.17 -10.08 7.24
C ALA A 397 -17.31 -10.90 7.88
N GLN A 398 -18.47 -11.01 7.22
CA GLN A 398 -19.57 -11.85 7.65
C GLN A 398 -19.20 -13.33 7.65
N THR A 399 -18.54 -13.81 6.61
CA THR A 399 -18.03 -15.19 6.54
C THR A 399 -17.02 -15.48 7.65
N GLN A 400 -16.08 -14.53 7.91
CA GLN A 400 -15.12 -14.66 9.00
C GLN A 400 -15.81 -14.69 10.36
N LEU A 401 -16.83 -13.85 10.57
CA LEU A 401 -17.61 -13.83 11.80
C LEU A 401 -18.38 -15.14 12.01
N GLN A 402 -18.98 -15.69 10.97
CA GLN A 402 -19.66 -17.00 11.04
C GLN A 402 -18.69 -18.13 11.39
N LEU A 403 -17.49 -18.16 10.80
CA LEU A 403 -16.44 -19.12 11.13
C LEU A 403 -15.97 -18.95 12.59
N ALA A 404 -15.82 -17.72 13.05
CA ALA A 404 -15.44 -17.45 14.43
C ALA A 404 -16.53 -17.87 15.45
N GLN A 405 -17.80 -17.67 15.10
CA GLN A 405 -18.94 -18.12 15.93
C GLN A 405 -19.08 -19.64 15.98
N SER A 406 -18.72 -20.34 14.90
CA SER A 406 -18.79 -21.81 14.85
C SER A 406 -17.79 -22.48 15.80
N ASN A 407 -16.66 -21.84 16.10
CA ASN A 407 -15.66 -22.35 17.04
C ASN A 407 -15.02 -21.22 17.88
N PRO A 408 -15.74 -20.72 18.89
CA PRO A 408 -15.30 -19.56 19.66
C PRO A 408 -14.06 -19.79 20.54
N GLN A 409 -13.68 -21.07 20.76
CA GLN A 409 -12.51 -21.39 21.60
C GLN A 409 -11.17 -21.12 20.91
N ILE A 410 -11.12 -21.20 19.57
CA ILE A 410 -9.90 -20.98 18.80
C ILE A 410 -9.86 -19.60 18.12
N HIS A 411 -10.98 -18.88 18.09
CA HIS A 411 -11.09 -17.59 17.42
C HIS A 411 -11.30 -16.44 18.42
N ASN A 412 -10.68 -15.31 18.15
CA ASN A 412 -10.95 -14.08 18.88
C ASN A 412 -12.22 -13.42 18.32
N LEU A 413 -13.36 -13.65 18.98
CA LEU A 413 -14.67 -13.11 18.60
C LEU A 413 -14.69 -11.57 18.60
N HIS A 414 -14.04 -10.92 19.57
CA HIS A 414 -13.97 -9.47 19.63
C HIS A 414 -13.30 -8.90 18.37
N ALA A 415 -12.19 -9.49 17.93
CA ALA A 415 -11.51 -9.09 16.71
C ALA A 415 -12.36 -9.34 15.44
N ALA A 416 -13.15 -10.42 15.40
CA ALA A 416 -14.04 -10.73 14.29
C ALA A 416 -15.21 -9.73 14.21
N TYR A 417 -15.85 -9.38 15.33
CA TYR A 417 -16.87 -8.33 15.38
C TYR A 417 -16.31 -6.96 14.99
N ARG A 418 -15.12 -6.61 15.50
CA ARG A 418 -14.46 -5.35 15.14
C ARG A 418 -14.20 -5.24 13.63
N ARG A 419 -13.77 -6.33 12.98
CA ARG A 419 -13.60 -6.38 11.52
C ARG A 419 -14.93 -6.21 10.78
N MET A 420 -16.02 -6.79 11.31
CA MET A 420 -17.36 -6.63 10.73
C MET A 420 -17.82 -5.17 10.81
N TYR A 421 -17.67 -4.49 11.95
CA TYR A 421 -18.03 -3.09 12.11
C TYR A 421 -17.15 -2.18 11.24
N LEU A 422 -15.84 -2.47 11.10
CA LEU A 422 -14.95 -1.76 10.17
C LEU A 422 -15.40 -1.94 8.71
N ALA A 423 -15.85 -3.14 8.31
CA ALA A 423 -16.33 -3.39 6.96
C ALA A 423 -17.66 -2.66 6.67
N LEU A 424 -18.48 -2.43 7.69
CA LEU A 424 -19.73 -1.66 7.64
C LEU A 424 -19.50 -0.15 7.74
N GLU A 425 -18.24 0.31 7.90
CA GLU A 425 -17.86 1.72 8.06
C GLU A 425 -18.56 2.41 9.24
N VAL A 426 -18.80 1.65 10.31
CA VAL A 426 -19.40 2.19 11.54
C VAL A 426 -18.39 3.09 12.25
N GLN A 427 -18.80 4.31 12.58
CA GLN A 427 -18.00 5.24 13.39
C GLN A 427 -18.08 4.85 14.87
N ASN A 428 -17.04 5.17 15.64
CA ASN A 428 -16.99 4.94 17.10
C ASN A 428 -17.20 3.47 17.50
N ILE A 429 -16.51 2.55 16.82
CA ILE A 429 -16.64 1.10 17.09
C ILE A 429 -16.39 0.76 18.57
N GLU A 430 -15.53 1.50 19.26
CA GLU A 430 -15.15 1.27 20.65
C GLU A 430 -16.29 1.55 21.65
N GLU A 431 -17.28 2.38 21.27
CA GLU A 431 -18.51 2.57 22.07
C GLU A 431 -19.45 1.37 21.99
N ILE A 432 -19.53 0.74 20.79
CA ILE A 432 -20.41 -0.41 20.55
C ILE A 432 -19.74 -1.70 21.02
N LEU A 433 -18.44 -1.81 20.81
CA LEU A 433 -17.63 -2.98 21.13
C LEU A 433 -16.44 -2.56 22.01
N PRO A 434 -16.67 -2.31 23.30
CA PRO A 434 -15.59 -1.95 24.20
C PRO A 434 -14.54 -3.06 24.25
N PRO A 435 -13.24 -2.72 24.33
CA PRO A 435 -12.18 -3.72 24.43
C PRO A 435 -12.41 -4.59 25.66
N PRO A 436 -12.15 -5.91 25.58
CA PRO A 436 -12.29 -6.78 26.74
C PRO A 436 -11.42 -6.25 27.88
N PRO A 437 -11.95 -6.21 29.10
CA PRO A 437 -11.19 -5.71 30.25
C PRO A 437 -9.88 -6.49 30.36
N ARG A 438 -8.79 -5.77 30.47
CA ARG A 438 -7.48 -6.42 30.69
C ARG A 438 -7.53 -7.15 32.02
N PRO A 439 -7.12 -8.43 32.07
CA PRO A 439 -7.00 -9.12 33.34
C PRO A 439 -6.10 -8.30 34.28
N GLN A 440 -6.61 -7.98 35.47
CA GLN A 440 -5.84 -7.27 36.50
C GLN A 440 -5.55 -8.22 37.64
N PRO A 441 -4.40 -8.09 38.31
CA PRO A 441 -4.10 -8.84 39.51
C PRO A 441 -5.15 -8.51 40.60
N LEU A 442 -5.68 -9.52 41.23
CA LEU A 442 -6.68 -9.40 42.27
C LEU A 442 -6.06 -9.88 43.60
N ASP A 443 -6.64 -9.46 44.70
CA ASP A 443 -6.27 -10.03 46.00
C ASP A 443 -6.86 -11.44 46.18
N PRO A 444 -6.25 -12.29 47.04
CA PRO A 444 -6.66 -13.70 47.19
C PRO A 444 -8.11 -13.88 47.69
N ALA A 445 -8.69 -12.89 48.37
CA ALA A 445 -10.07 -12.98 48.87
C ALA A 445 -11.07 -12.75 47.73
N VAL A 446 -10.79 -11.78 46.85
CA VAL A 446 -11.60 -11.51 45.63
C VAL A 446 -11.50 -12.67 44.65
N GLU A 447 -10.30 -13.23 44.45
CA GLU A 447 -10.12 -14.43 43.60
C GLU A 447 -10.94 -15.60 44.15
N THR A 448 -10.91 -15.81 45.45
CA THR A 448 -11.73 -16.83 46.11
C THR A 448 -13.23 -16.64 45.87
N ALA A 449 -13.74 -15.41 46.00
CA ALA A 449 -15.14 -15.10 45.70
C ALA A 449 -15.51 -15.38 44.24
N ARG A 450 -14.62 -15.05 43.28
CA ARG A 450 -14.81 -15.32 41.85
C ARG A 450 -14.79 -16.82 41.53
N ALA A 451 -13.87 -17.58 42.17
CA ALA A 451 -13.81 -19.03 42.00
C ALA A 451 -15.12 -19.71 42.44
N LEU A 452 -15.74 -19.24 43.52
CA LEU A 452 -17.04 -19.72 43.95
C LEU A 452 -18.18 -19.47 42.96
N MET A 453 -18.05 -18.40 42.14
CA MET A 453 -18.98 -18.07 41.05
C MET A 453 -18.67 -18.85 39.76
N GLY A 454 -17.66 -19.71 39.74
CA GLY A 454 -17.24 -20.48 38.58
C GLY A 454 -16.38 -19.72 37.57
N ALA A 455 -15.83 -18.57 37.95
CA ALA A 455 -14.92 -17.81 37.08
C ALA A 455 -13.54 -18.46 37.03
N LEU A 456 -12.91 -18.41 35.85
CA LEU A 456 -11.50 -18.77 35.69
C LEU A 456 -10.62 -17.71 36.36
N LEU A 457 -9.62 -18.15 37.09
CA LEU A 457 -8.65 -17.30 37.76
C LEU A 457 -7.38 -17.23 36.94
N ASN A 458 -6.70 -16.07 36.93
CA ASN A 458 -5.44 -15.86 36.26
C ASN A 458 -4.38 -15.43 37.28
N THR A 459 -3.18 -15.96 37.18
CA THR A 459 -2.03 -15.54 37.99
C THR A 459 -1.16 -14.51 37.24
N PHE A 460 -0.56 -13.58 37.98
CA PHE A 460 0.32 -12.57 37.46
C PHE A 460 1.70 -12.64 38.12
N PRO A 461 2.78 -12.38 37.40
CA PRO A 461 4.17 -12.52 37.91
C PRO A 461 4.46 -11.67 39.16
N ASP A 462 3.79 -10.52 39.29
CA ASP A 462 4.06 -9.52 40.34
C ASP A 462 3.21 -9.73 41.59
N GLN A 463 2.37 -10.77 41.65
CA GLN A 463 1.57 -11.10 42.83
C GLN A 463 2.42 -11.71 43.96
N ASP A 464 1.99 -11.54 45.22
CA ASP A 464 2.53 -12.31 46.34
C ASP A 464 2.00 -13.74 46.31
N HIS A 465 2.71 -14.61 45.59
CA HIS A 465 2.32 -16.00 45.41
C HIS A 465 2.25 -16.77 46.71
N ASP A 466 3.04 -16.41 47.71
CA ASP A 466 3.02 -17.09 49.02
C ASP A 466 1.75 -16.78 49.81
N ALA A 467 1.30 -15.54 49.77
CA ALA A 467 0.03 -15.12 50.39
C ALA A 467 -1.16 -15.78 49.69
N HIS A 468 -1.17 -15.82 48.36
CA HIS A 468 -2.23 -16.45 47.57
C HIS A 468 -2.31 -17.96 47.84
N ILE A 469 -1.19 -18.67 47.75
CA ILE A 469 -1.14 -20.12 48.04
C ILE A 469 -1.69 -20.41 49.43
N ARG A 470 -1.20 -19.70 50.45
CA ARG A 470 -1.67 -19.92 51.84
C ARG A 470 -3.17 -19.67 52.00
N MET A 471 -3.68 -18.59 51.41
CA MET A 471 -5.09 -18.23 51.53
C MET A 471 -5.99 -19.23 50.80
N HIS A 472 -5.61 -19.61 49.56
CA HIS A 472 -6.37 -20.60 48.81
C HIS A 472 -6.36 -21.98 49.47
N LEU A 473 -5.22 -22.43 49.99
CA LEU A 473 -5.14 -23.69 50.77
C LEU A 473 -6.00 -23.67 52.02
N MET A 474 -6.04 -22.53 52.71
CA MET A 474 -6.94 -22.38 53.88
C MET A 474 -8.40 -22.43 53.46
N PHE A 475 -8.75 -21.83 52.34
CA PHE A 475 -10.12 -21.79 51.85
C PHE A 475 -10.58 -23.14 51.29
N MET A 476 -9.71 -23.90 50.66
CA MET A 476 -9.96 -25.26 50.18
C MET A 476 -10.36 -26.23 51.32
N LYS A 477 -9.96 -25.97 52.58
CA LYS A 477 -10.34 -26.76 53.76
C LYS A 477 -11.71 -26.41 54.30
N THR A 478 -12.40 -25.41 53.74
CA THR A 478 -13.75 -25.05 54.19
C THR A 478 -14.79 -26.04 53.64
N PRO A 479 -15.85 -26.35 54.42
CA PRO A 479 -16.91 -27.24 53.95
C PRO A 479 -17.56 -26.82 52.65
N LEU A 480 -17.59 -25.51 52.39
CA LEU A 480 -18.19 -24.91 51.20
C LEU A 480 -17.48 -25.36 49.90
N VAL A 481 -16.16 -25.42 49.91
CA VAL A 481 -15.36 -25.83 48.76
C VAL A 481 -15.24 -27.35 48.68
N MET A 482 -15.11 -28.03 49.83
CA MET A 482 -14.99 -29.50 49.90
C MET A 482 -16.22 -30.23 49.33
N THR A 483 -17.40 -29.61 49.39
CA THR A 483 -18.64 -30.20 48.85
C THR A 483 -18.82 -29.99 47.34
N SER A 484 -18.01 -29.13 46.70
CA SER A 484 -18.10 -28.84 45.27
C SER A 484 -16.83 -29.25 44.50
N PRO A 485 -16.84 -30.41 43.81
CA PRO A 485 -15.67 -30.87 43.04
C PRO A 485 -15.20 -29.91 41.94
N GLN A 486 -16.14 -29.16 41.33
CA GLN A 486 -15.82 -28.19 40.28
C GLN A 486 -15.01 -27.01 40.84
N VAL A 487 -15.47 -26.42 41.96
CA VAL A 487 -14.78 -25.30 42.61
C VAL A 487 -13.41 -25.76 43.14
N MET A 488 -13.35 -26.95 43.72
CA MET A 488 -12.09 -27.54 44.16
C MET A 488 -11.09 -27.70 43.00
N GLY A 489 -11.54 -28.14 41.83
CA GLY A 489 -10.70 -28.25 40.63
C GLY A 489 -10.13 -26.90 40.18
N VAL A 490 -10.91 -25.80 40.23
CA VAL A 490 -10.45 -24.45 39.93
C VAL A 490 -9.35 -24.00 40.89
N PHE A 491 -9.54 -24.24 42.20
CA PHE A 491 -8.52 -23.90 43.19
C PHE A 491 -7.23 -24.72 43.04
N TYR A 492 -7.33 -26.02 42.73
CA TYR A 492 -6.15 -26.83 42.47
C TYR A 492 -5.34 -26.31 41.28
N SER A 493 -6.00 -26.04 40.17
CA SER A 493 -5.29 -25.50 38.98
C SER A 493 -4.67 -24.15 39.27
N HIS A 494 -5.37 -23.26 39.96
CA HIS A 494 -4.91 -21.92 40.30
C HIS A 494 -3.73 -21.92 41.28
N VAL A 495 -3.77 -22.76 42.33
CA VAL A 495 -2.64 -22.94 43.25
C VAL A 495 -1.41 -23.48 42.51
N LEU A 496 -1.58 -24.43 41.57
CA LEU A 496 -0.47 -24.92 40.73
C LEU A 496 0.14 -23.82 39.83
N GLU A 497 -0.69 -22.92 39.30
CA GLU A 497 -0.21 -21.76 38.57
C GLU A 497 0.62 -20.82 39.45
N HIS A 498 0.15 -20.52 40.68
CA HIS A 498 0.93 -19.75 41.65
C HIS A 498 2.26 -20.42 42.02
N VAL A 499 2.25 -21.76 42.23
CA VAL A 499 3.49 -22.53 42.46
C VAL A 499 4.44 -22.40 41.28
N SER A 500 3.94 -22.48 40.04
CA SER A 500 4.74 -22.32 38.84
C SER A 500 5.35 -20.91 38.74
N GLN A 501 4.56 -19.85 39.00
CA GLN A 501 5.07 -18.47 38.99
C GLN A 501 6.09 -18.23 40.12
N LYS A 502 5.82 -18.77 41.35
CA LYS A 502 6.78 -18.72 42.46
C LYS A 502 8.09 -19.41 42.10
N ALA A 503 8.04 -20.59 41.49
CA ALA A 503 9.22 -21.33 41.08
C ALA A 503 10.02 -20.56 40.01
N ARG A 504 9.33 -19.96 39.02
CA ARG A 504 9.99 -19.11 38.01
C ARG A 504 10.69 -17.92 38.66
N LYS A 505 10.02 -17.24 39.60
CA LYS A 505 10.59 -16.12 40.32
C LYS A 505 11.83 -16.55 41.11
N ALA A 506 11.75 -17.66 41.85
CA ALA A 506 12.85 -18.19 42.65
C ALA A 506 14.07 -18.54 41.78
N VAL A 507 13.88 -19.17 40.61
CA VAL A 507 14.95 -19.45 39.64
C VAL A 507 15.57 -18.15 39.11
N MET A 508 14.76 -17.14 38.78
CA MET A 508 15.26 -15.85 38.30
C MET A 508 16.06 -15.10 39.37
N ASP A 509 15.56 -15.10 40.63
CA ASP A 509 16.22 -14.48 41.77
C ASP A 509 17.56 -15.19 42.07
N GLU A 510 17.61 -16.52 42.00
CA GLU A 510 18.83 -17.30 42.15
C GLU A 510 19.86 -16.97 41.07
N ILE A 511 19.44 -16.92 39.79
CA ILE A 511 20.28 -16.55 38.67
C ILE A 511 20.81 -15.12 38.83
N GLN A 512 19.96 -14.18 39.21
CA GLN A 512 20.35 -12.79 39.43
C GLN A 512 21.34 -12.68 40.61
N GLY A 513 21.10 -13.42 41.69
CA GLY A 513 22.03 -13.51 42.82
C GLY A 513 23.41 -14.02 42.43
N VAL A 514 23.51 -15.02 41.54
CA VAL A 514 24.79 -15.51 41.01
C VAL A 514 25.50 -14.43 40.19
N ILE A 515 24.77 -13.69 39.36
CA ILE A 515 25.34 -12.58 38.55
C ILE A 515 25.84 -11.45 39.45
N GLU A 516 25.04 -11.04 40.46
CA GLU A 516 25.43 -9.99 41.42
C GLU A 516 26.66 -10.40 42.28
N GLN A 517 26.72 -11.66 42.72
CA GLN A 517 27.89 -12.17 43.43
C GLN A 517 29.14 -12.17 42.56
N ALA A 518 29.01 -12.58 41.28
CA ALA A 518 30.11 -12.56 40.34
C ALA A 518 30.62 -11.14 40.10
N GLN A 519 29.70 -10.17 39.92
CA GLN A 519 30.04 -8.75 39.76
C GLN A 519 30.71 -8.15 41.01
N THR A 520 30.20 -8.50 42.20
CA THR A 520 30.76 -8.03 43.46
C THR A 520 32.19 -8.57 43.70
N GLN A 521 32.42 -9.85 43.38
CA GLN A 521 33.74 -10.47 43.46
C GLN A 521 34.75 -9.89 42.46
N ALA A 522 34.28 -9.52 41.27
CA ALA A 522 35.10 -8.79 40.30
C ALA A 522 35.48 -7.39 40.81
N ALA A 523 34.52 -6.64 41.39
CA ALA A 523 34.78 -5.31 41.95
C ALA A 523 35.70 -5.34 43.16
N ALA A 524 35.69 -6.42 43.93
CA ALA A 524 36.63 -6.64 45.06
C ALA A 524 38.01 -7.12 44.64
N GLY A 525 38.28 -7.34 43.34
CA GLY A 525 39.57 -7.82 42.83
C GLY A 525 39.90 -9.29 43.18
N ALA A 526 38.86 -10.04 43.59
CA ALA A 526 39.03 -11.46 43.99
C ALA A 526 39.02 -12.44 42.80
N LEU A 527 38.55 -12.00 41.63
CA LEU A 527 38.51 -12.79 40.39
C LEU A 527 38.95 -11.94 39.19
N ASP A 528 39.52 -12.61 38.18
CA ASP A 528 39.91 -11.98 36.92
C ASP A 528 38.61 -11.46 36.18
N PRO A 529 38.59 -10.18 35.79
CA PRO A 529 37.43 -9.61 35.09
C PRO A 529 36.99 -10.38 33.83
N VAL A 530 37.95 -11.01 33.12
CA VAL A 530 37.68 -11.83 31.94
C VAL A 530 36.97 -13.14 32.31
N ALA A 531 37.39 -13.76 33.42
CA ALA A 531 36.74 -15.00 33.92
C ALA A 531 35.30 -14.73 34.39
N VAL A 532 35.06 -13.60 35.06
CA VAL A 532 33.72 -13.17 35.48
C VAL A 532 32.81 -12.92 34.29
N GLN A 533 33.33 -12.26 33.25
CA GLN A 533 32.56 -11.99 32.04
C GLN A 533 32.20 -13.27 31.29
N GLN A 534 33.11 -14.26 31.27
CA GLN A 534 32.78 -15.59 30.72
C GLN A 534 31.72 -16.31 31.54
N GLN A 535 31.78 -16.23 32.86
CA GLN A 535 30.78 -16.84 33.75
C GLN A 535 29.40 -16.20 33.57
N ILE A 536 29.30 -14.86 33.50
CA ILE A 536 28.06 -14.15 33.21
C ILE A 536 27.50 -14.54 31.82
N MET A 537 28.36 -14.62 30.81
CA MET A 537 27.95 -15.02 29.44
C MET A 537 27.44 -16.48 29.45
N GLN A 538 28.06 -17.38 30.19
CA GLN A 538 27.60 -18.77 30.30
C GLN A 538 26.23 -18.89 31.01
N VAL A 539 26.00 -18.09 32.04
CA VAL A 539 24.72 -18.00 32.73
C VAL A 539 23.64 -17.39 31.79
N GLN A 540 23.97 -16.34 31.08
CA GLN A 540 23.07 -15.74 30.10
C GLN A 540 22.71 -16.70 28.94
N GLN A 541 23.69 -17.50 28.50
CA GLN A 541 23.45 -18.52 27.47
C GLN A 541 22.55 -19.65 27.99
N SER A 542 22.69 -20.05 29.26
CA SER A 542 21.77 -21.01 29.88
C SER A 542 20.35 -20.48 30.05
N MET A 543 20.17 -19.15 30.23
CA MET A 543 18.85 -18.50 30.24
C MET A 543 18.19 -18.49 28.86
N GLN A 544 18.94 -18.48 27.78
CA GLN A 544 18.41 -18.51 26.40
C GLN A 544 18.02 -19.93 25.95
N ASP A 545 18.43 -20.96 26.66
CA ASP A 545 18.05 -22.33 26.36
C ASP A 545 16.73 -22.69 27.10
N PRO A 546 15.60 -22.80 26.38
CA PRO A 546 14.30 -23.07 26.99
C PRO A 546 14.26 -24.41 27.75
N ALA A 547 15.04 -25.40 27.30
CA ALA A 547 15.05 -26.74 27.91
C ALA A 547 15.77 -26.75 29.27
N GLN A 548 16.85 -25.96 29.40
CA GLN A 548 17.56 -25.82 30.66
C GLN A 548 16.73 -25.03 31.68
N MET A 549 16.10 -23.94 31.25
CA MET A 549 15.20 -23.16 32.10
C MET A 549 14.00 -23.98 32.58
N GLU A 550 13.38 -24.77 31.70
CA GLU A 550 12.28 -25.66 32.07
C GLU A 550 12.70 -26.66 33.14
N LYS A 551 13.90 -27.25 33.01
CA LYS A 551 14.45 -28.19 33.99
C LYS A 551 14.67 -27.55 35.36
N LEU A 552 15.24 -26.36 35.44
CA LEU A 552 15.46 -25.62 36.67
C LEU A 552 14.10 -25.26 37.34
N ILE A 553 13.15 -24.79 36.58
CA ILE A 553 11.80 -24.47 37.07
C ILE A 553 11.11 -25.74 37.59
N ALA A 554 11.24 -26.86 36.87
CA ALA A 554 10.65 -28.15 37.31
C ALA A 554 11.24 -28.62 38.62
N MET A 555 12.55 -28.48 38.84
CA MET A 555 13.20 -28.83 40.14
C MET A 555 12.70 -27.92 41.27
N GLN A 556 12.54 -26.63 41.00
CA GLN A 556 11.98 -25.71 42.01
C GLN A 556 10.50 -26.00 42.32
N ILE A 557 9.70 -26.32 41.28
CA ILE A 557 8.30 -26.77 41.46
C ILE A 557 8.25 -28.02 42.34
N GLU A 558 9.11 -29.01 42.11
CA GLU A 558 9.20 -30.23 42.91
C GLU A 558 9.48 -29.91 44.40
N THR A 559 10.42 -28.98 44.65
CA THR A 559 10.80 -28.57 46.00
C THR A 559 9.61 -27.88 46.72
N ILE A 560 8.96 -26.92 46.04
CA ILE A 560 7.81 -26.20 46.57
C ILE A 560 6.63 -27.14 46.78
N MET A 561 6.39 -28.07 45.85
CA MET A 561 5.30 -29.04 45.97
C MET A 561 5.46 -30.01 47.13
N LYS A 562 6.70 -30.41 47.48
CA LYS A 562 6.98 -31.23 48.67
C LYS A 562 6.50 -30.57 49.99
N GLU A 563 6.52 -29.24 50.05
CA GLU A 563 6.02 -28.49 51.21
C GLU A 563 4.50 -28.30 51.18
N ILE A 564 3.90 -28.21 49.99
CA ILE A 564 2.48 -27.86 49.80
C ILE A 564 1.60 -29.10 49.79
N ILE A 565 2.03 -30.25 49.22
CA ILE A 565 1.23 -31.48 49.11
C ILE A 565 0.68 -31.95 50.48
N PRO A 566 1.45 -31.99 51.57
CA PRO A 566 0.92 -32.38 52.87
C PRO A 566 -0.18 -31.46 53.38
N GLN A 567 -0.19 -30.19 52.94
CA GLN A 567 -1.19 -29.21 53.33
C GLN A 567 -2.47 -29.28 52.48
N MET A 568 -2.36 -29.80 51.25
CA MET A 568 -3.49 -30.00 50.32
C MET A 568 -4.31 -31.23 50.64
N MET A 569 -3.75 -32.22 51.35
CA MET A 569 -4.44 -33.47 51.68
C MET A 569 -5.26 -33.32 52.96
N PRO A 570 -6.52 -33.76 52.98
CA PRO A 570 -7.27 -33.91 54.24
C PRO A 570 -6.60 -34.99 55.10
N GLN A 571 -6.33 -34.67 56.36
CA GLN A 571 -5.78 -35.63 57.29
C GLN A 571 -6.78 -36.79 57.47
N GLY A 572 -6.50 -37.96 56.90
CA GLY A 572 -7.25 -39.15 57.17
C GLY A 572 -7.42 -40.21 56.08
N ASN A 573 -7.00 -40.00 54.86
CA ASN A 573 -7.12 -41.04 53.83
C ASN A 573 -5.85 -41.25 53.05
N ASP A 574 -5.52 -42.53 52.83
CA ASP A 574 -4.41 -42.99 52.00
C ASP A 574 -4.53 -42.39 50.57
N PRO A 575 -3.49 -41.74 50.03
CA PRO A 575 -3.57 -41.04 48.74
C PRO A 575 -3.96 -41.92 47.55
N MET A 576 -3.81 -43.23 47.67
CA MET A 576 -4.20 -44.19 46.64
C MET A 576 -5.65 -44.62 46.66
N SER A 577 -6.41 -44.29 47.72
CA SER A 577 -7.81 -44.64 47.84
C SER A 577 -8.78 -43.52 47.45
N ASP A 578 -8.27 -42.34 47.07
CA ASP A 578 -9.12 -41.23 46.65
C ASP A 578 -9.64 -41.47 45.22
N PRO A 579 -10.96 -41.56 45.02
CA PRO A 579 -11.57 -41.76 43.71
C PRO A 579 -11.17 -40.69 42.67
N LEU A 580 -10.84 -39.46 43.11
CA LEU A 580 -10.40 -38.38 42.24
C LEU A 580 -8.97 -38.59 41.73
N VAL A 581 -8.08 -39.15 42.52
CA VAL A 581 -6.72 -39.50 42.10
C VAL A 581 -6.75 -40.68 41.12
N GLN A 582 -7.64 -41.65 41.37
CA GLN A 582 -7.85 -42.78 40.47
C GLN A 582 -8.46 -42.33 39.12
N ILE A 583 -9.44 -41.43 39.14
CA ILE A 583 -10.04 -40.84 37.91
C ILE A 583 -8.98 -40.03 37.12
N ARG A 584 -8.15 -39.26 37.81
CA ARG A 584 -7.09 -38.48 37.12
C ARG A 584 -5.93 -39.32 36.62
N MET A 585 -5.58 -40.41 37.32
CA MET A 585 -4.64 -41.39 36.75
C MET A 585 -5.23 -42.09 35.53
N GLN A 586 -6.54 -42.39 35.54
CA GLN A 586 -7.21 -42.89 34.35
C GLN A 586 -7.32 -41.86 33.22
N GLU A 587 -7.60 -40.60 33.53
CA GLU A 587 -7.56 -39.51 32.54
C GLU A 587 -6.17 -39.27 31.94
N LEU A 588 -5.11 -39.33 32.77
CA LEU A 588 -3.72 -39.24 32.31
C LEU A 588 -3.33 -40.43 31.45
N ALA A 589 -3.76 -41.63 31.84
CA ALA A 589 -3.55 -42.84 31.04
C ALA A 589 -4.33 -42.79 29.72
N LEU A 590 -5.56 -42.27 29.73
CA LEU A 590 -6.36 -42.03 28.53
C LEU A 590 -5.75 -40.94 27.63
N LYS A 591 -5.25 -39.84 28.19
CA LYS A 591 -4.54 -38.79 27.43
C LYS A 591 -3.22 -39.28 26.86
N GLN A 592 -2.46 -40.11 27.57
CA GLN A 592 -1.27 -40.74 27.04
C GLN A 592 -1.63 -41.74 25.92
N GLN A 593 -2.72 -42.47 26.05
CA GLN A 593 -3.21 -43.37 25.03
C GLN A 593 -3.74 -42.62 23.80
N ASP A 594 -4.40 -41.46 23.98
CA ASP A 594 -4.83 -40.58 22.89
C ASP A 594 -3.66 -39.89 22.21
N GLN A 595 -2.61 -39.49 22.93
CA GLN A 595 -1.39 -38.98 22.34
C GLN A 595 -0.64 -40.05 21.53
N GLN A 596 -0.59 -41.29 22.04
CA GLN A 596 0.00 -42.41 21.28
C GLN A 596 -0.84 -42.78 20.05
N ARG A 597 -2.19 -42.70 20.13
CA ARG A 597 -3.07 -42.87 18.98
C ARG A 597 -2.88 -41.76 17.95
N LYS A 598 -2.83 -40.50 18.36
CA LYS A 598 -2.58 -39.38 17.45
C LYS A 598 -1.20 -39.46 16.78
N ALA A 599 -0.17 -39.86 17.54
CA ALA A 599 1.16 -40.07 16.96
C ALA A 599 1.17 -41.22 15.94
N ALA A 600 0.41 -42.31 16.21
CA ALA A 600 0.26 -43.41 15.27
C ALA A 600 -0.58 -43.03 14.02
N ASP A 601 -1.64 -42.23 14.20
CA ASP A 601 -2.45 -41.70 13.11
C ASP A 601 -1.66 -40.70 12.24
N ASP A 602 -0.84 -39.85 12.85
CA ASP A 602 0.05 -38.91 12.14
C ASP A 602 1.12 -39.67 11.34
N GLU A 603 1.66 -40.77 11.89
CA GLU A 603 2.62 -41.63 11.18
C GLU A 603 1.97 -42.36 10.01
N VAL A 604 0.72 -42.82 10.16
CA VAL A 604 -0.07 -43.41 9.09
C VAL A 604 -0.40 -42.38 7.99
N GLN A 605 -0.77 -41.15 8.37
CA GLN A 605 -1.00 -40.06 7.40
C GLN A 605 0.27 -39.68 6.65
N LEU A 606 1.40 -39.59 7.36
CA LEU A 606 2.69 -39.27 6.75
C LEU A 606 3.13 -40.37 5.75
N ASN A 607 2.88 -41.63 6.07
CA ASN A 607 3.13 -42.74 5.16
C ASN A 607 2.17 -42.74 3.97
N LEU A 608 0.92 -42.34 4.18
CA LEU A 608 -0.07 -42.22 3.11
C LEU A 608 0.26 -41.05 2.14
N GLU A 609 0.74 -39.94 2.69
CA GLU A 609 1.26 -38.82 1.87
C GLU A 609 2.51 -39.21 1.10
N ARG A 610 3.44 -39.93 1.70
CA ARG A 610 4.62 -40.46 0.99
C ARG A 610 4.24 -41.39 -0.14
N MET A 611 3.28 -42.27 0.08
CA MET A 611 2.77 -43.16 -0.99
C MET A 611 2.07 -42.38 -2.12
N LYS A 612 1.28 -41.36 -1.79
CA LYS A 612 0.66 -40.46 -2.78
C LYS A 612 1.70 -39.65 -3.57
N LEU A 613 2.76 -39.21 -2.93
CA LEU A 613 3.88 -38.53 -3.60
C LEU A 613 4.65 -39.46 -4.54
N GLN A 614 4.93 -40.68 -4.11
CA GLN A 614 5.54 -41.71 -4.96
C GLN A 614 4.66 -42.08 -6.15
N GLN A 615 3.35 -42.19 -5.95
CA GLN A 615 2.40 -42.47 -7.01
C GLN A 615 2.29 -41.33 -8.03
N ARG A 616 2.35 -40.06 -7.55
CA ARG A 616 2.40 -38.90 -8.44
C ARG A 616 3.70 -38.83 -9.22
N SER A 617 4.84 -39.06 -8.57
CA SER A 617 6.14 -39.06 -9.28
C SER A 617 6.24 -40.18 -10.31
N ALA A 618 5.67 -41.35 -10.05
CA ALA A 618 5.61 -42.42 -11.01
C ALA A 618 4.68 -42.09 -12.20
N SER A 619 3.53 -41.44 -11.95
CA SER A 619 2.61 -41.01 -13.01
C SER A 619 3.19 -39.88 -13.86
N ASP A 620 3.94 -38.97 -13.26
CA ASP A 620 4.61 -37.88 -13.97
C ASP A 620 5.79 -38.41 -14.81
N ALA A 621 6.54 -39.37 -14.30
CA ALA A 621 7.59 -40.07 -15.08
C ALA A 621 7.01 -40.79 -16.30
N ALA A 622 5.93 -41.55 -16.13
CA ALA A 622 5.25 -42.20 -17.23
C ALA A 622 4.67 -41.21 -18.27
N ARG A 623 4.25 -40.04 -17.83
CA ARG A 623 3.74 -39.00 -18.71
C ARG A 623 4.86 -38.30 -19.49
N ILE A 624 6.02 -38.13 -18.89
CA ILE A 624 7.21 -37.59 -19.56
C ILE A 624 7.69 -38.61 -20.62
N GLU A 625 7.77 -39.90 -20.28
CA GLU A 625 8.18 -40.96 -21.18
C GLU A 625 7.24 -41.08 -22.39
N SER A 626 5.92 -40.97 -22.19
CA SER A 626 4.95 -40.95 -23.28
C SER A 626 5.05 -39.67 -24.15
N GLN A 627 5.43 -38.54 -23.60
CA GLN A 627 5.67 -37.30 -24.37
C GLN A 627 6.96 -37.38 -25.19
N GLU A 628 8.01 -38.03 -24.66
CA GLU A 628 9.25 -38.27 -25.39
C GLU A 628 9.05 -39.25 -26.53
N GLU A 629 8.25 -40.31 -26.35
CA GLU A 629 7.88 -41.23 -27.44
C GLU A 629 7.08 -40.54 -28.54
N ILE A 630 6.11 -39.68 -28.19
CA ILE A 630 5.33 -38.92 -29.17
C ILE A 630 6.22 -37.91 -29.91
N ALA A 631 7.19 -37.26 -29.22
CA ALA A 631 8.15 -36.37 -29.84
C ALA A 631 9.08 -37.13 -30.81
N ALA A 632 9.58 -38.31 -30.43
CA ALA A 632 10.40 -39.16 -31.27
C ALA A 632 9.65 -39.65 -32.52
N GLN A 633 8.36 -40.04 -32.41
CA GLN A 633 7.52 -40.37 -33.54
C GLN A 633 7.29 -39.21 -34.51
N ARG A 634 7.10 -37.97 -33.96
CA ARG A 634 6.96 -36.76 -34.80
C ARG A 634 8.24 -36.45 -35.55
N ASP A 635 9.39 -36.61 -34.93
CA ASP A 635 10.68 -36.40 -35.56
C ASP A 635 10.97 -37.45 -36.65
N ALA A 636 10.61 -38.72 -36.43
CA ALA A 636 10.70 -39.76 -37.43
C ALA A 636 9.81 -39.46 -38.65
N THR A 637 8.55 -39.04 -38.40
CA THR A 637 7.60 -38.68 -39.46
C THR A 637 8.05 -37.45 -40.24
N ASN A 638 8.67 -36.47 -39.59
CA ASN A 638 9.23 -35.27 -40.24
C ASN A 638 10.47 -35.63 -41.10
N ARG A 639 11.32 -36.57 -40.66
CA ARG A 639 12.46 -37.07 -41.47
C ARG A 639 11.98 -37.78 -42.72
N GLU A 640 10.98 -38.66 -42.61
CA GLU A 640 10.37 -39.29 -43.79
C GLU A 640 9.77 -38.29 -44.77
N ARG A 641 9.08 -37.25 -44.28
CA ARG A 641 8.56 -36.18 -45.17
C ARG A 641 9.66 -35.40 -45.88
N ILE A 642 10.77 -35.15 -45.21
CA ILE A 642 11.93 -34.46 -45.80
C ILE A 642 12.60 -35.34 -46.84
N ASP A 643 12.73 -36.66 -46.58
CA ASP A 643 13.31 -37.60 -47.54
C ASP A 643 12.42 -37.81 -48.77
N VAL A 644 11.10 -37.85 -48.59
CA VAL A 644 10.14 -37.89 -49.72
C VAL A 644 10.18 -36.56 -50.52
N GLN A 645 10.36 -35.43 -49.89
CA GLN A 645 10.57 -34.14 -50.59
C GLN A 645 11.91 -34.09 -51.34
N ARG A 646 12.98 -34.63 -50.76
CA ARG A 646 14.27 -34.76 -51.43
C ARG A 646 14.19 -35.69 -52.64
N GLN A 647 13.54 -36.82 -52.53
CA GLN A 647 13.33 -37.73 -53.70
C GLN A 647 12.50 -37.10 -54.81
N LYS A 648 11.50 -36.27 -54.46
CA LYS A 648 10.73 -35.51 -55.49
C LYS A 648 11.52 -34.37 -56.14
N MET A 649 12.54 -33.81 -55.49
CA MET A 649 13.44 -32.82 -56.09
C MET A 649 14.51 -33.43 -57.02
N PHE A 650 14.81 -34.69 -56.91
CA PHE A 650 15.76 -35.40 -57.76
C PHE A 650 15.13 -36.12 -58.97
N MET A 651 13.78 -36.12 -59.07
CA MET A 651 13.03 -36.72 -60.18
C MET A 651 12.25 -35.70 -61.05
N GLY A 652 12.54 -34.38 -60.87
CA GLY A 652 11.96 -33.33 -61.70
C GLY A 652 12.96 -32.63 -62.56
#